data_8610312b5cbf7323a00fecaf4f893116
#
_entry.id   8610312b5cbf7323a00fecaf4f893116
#
_cell.length_a   1.000
_cell.length_b   1.000
_cell.length_c   1.000
_cell.angle_alpha   90.00
_cell.angle_beta   90.00
_cell.angle_gamma   90.00
#
_symmetry.space_group_name_H-M   'P 1'
#
loop_
_entity.id
_entity.type
_entity.pdbx_description
1 polymer ?
#
loop_
_entity_poly.entity_id
_entity_poly.type
_entity_poly.pdbx_seq_one_letter_code
_entity_poly.pdbx_strand_id
1 'polypeptide(L)'
;MFFVNIVLVFIKGNYMIFVRGLLLLFACFIFTVNAKVSFHEFVKGKTLQQGYFSFYHDEDEGKIYLQIEQFNQEFLFQSSLPHGIGSNDIGLDRGQLGDTRLVQFERVGNKVFLRQLNPYYRADSNNLLEKQAVNEAFASSIIWGFKVAASDKNQNAGKVLIDYTPFLLSDIHQVAITLKKAKQGSFKVDESRSALYSQRTKAFPDNTELEATVTFKGSDAGKYLRAVTPDAGAVTVNLHHSLIKLPDDKYQTRSFHPYSGYWSIDYADYASAIDQPLIKRLIPRHRLAKKDAFALTSEAVEPIIYYLDAGVPEPIRSALIEGALWWQQAFDEIGYQDAFQVKILPEDADPMDVRYNVIQWVHRATRGWSYGSSVIDPRTGEIIKGHVTLGSLRVRQDYLIALGLTSPFIQNETAQRTDTSAMKAMALARIRQLSAHEVGHTLGIAHNFAASVNDRASVMDYPHPFVTLDQAGNIDLSQAYKENIGSWDKYVIAYGYGDFTSSPGKQSFTQAQHLENLVAATQAKGLLYVSDPDARPVSGAHNTGHLWDNGTNAAQELARVIKVREKALQDFGLNSIAPNTPLSELEKALVPIYNFHRYQVEAAVKLIAGIDYSYAVKAKSGEKNLIDAKVRTDQTIQMVSASMQQQALSVLLSTLKADFLTLSEKIIRLIPPKAYGYYRTRESFSSQTGLTFDAVSAAQASAKHTLVLLLNSERLARLQQQAMRYQQQKPVDKEI
;
A
#
# COMPACT_ATOMS: atom_id res chain seq x y z
N MET A 1 -71.06 29.97 22.03
CA MET A 1 -71.98 30.20 23.11
C MET A 1 -73.34 29.73 22.62
N PHE A 2 -74.07 28.86 23.30
CA PHE A 2 -75.24 28.11 22.85
C PHE A 2 -74.94 26.99 21.86
N PHE A 3 -74.84 25.80 22.38
CA PHE A 3 -75.25 24.46 21.93
C PHE A 3 -74.39 23.38 22.59
N VAL A 4 -74.46 23.34 23.91
CA VAL A 4 -73.96 22.17 24.69
C VAL A 4 -74.77 22.09 25.98
N ASN A 5 -75.98 21.71 25.89
CA ASN A 5 -76.80 21.34 27.10
C ASN A 5 -78.11 20.65 26.71
N ILE A 6 -78.10 19.50 26.07
CA ILE A 6 -79.20 18.51 26.05
C ILE A 6 -78.58 17.24 25.46
N VAL A 7 -77.79 16.46 26.18
CA VAL A 7 -77.66 14.97 26.05
C VAL A 7 -76.94 14.41 27.29
N LEU A 8 -77.42 14.79 28.47
CA LEU A 8 -76.74 14.33 29.71
C LEU A 8 -77.74 13.74 30.72
N VAL A 9 -78.80 13.03 30.26
CA VAL A 9 -79.71 12.35 31.22
C VAL A 9 -80.06 10.91 30.87
N PHE A 10 -79.67 10.27 29.79
CA PHE A 10 -80.10 8.90 29.48
C PHE A 10 -78.99 7.89 29.21
N ILE A 11 -77.89 7.91 29.93
CA ILE A 11 -76.89 6.79 29.87
C ILE A 11 -76.20 6.61 31.24
N LYS A 12 -76.96 6.33 32.27
CA LYS A 12 -76.42 5.93 33.62
C LYS A 12 -76.54 4.45 33.96
N GLY A 13 -77.06 3.59 33.06
CA GLY A 13 -77.22 2.15 33.34
C GLY A 13 -76.26 1.21 32.67
N ASN A 14 -75.76 1.52 31.46
CA ASN A 14 -74.98 0.57 30.66
C ASN A 14 -73.48 0.91 30.53
N TYR A 15 -73.05 2.06 31.02
CA TYR A 15 -71.64 2.44 30.92
C TYR A 15 -70.67 1.73 31.89
N MET A 16 -71.25 1.23 33.04
CA MET A 16 -70.39 0.61 34.03
C MET A 16 -70.04 -0.85 33.68
N ILE A 17 -70.82 -1.54 32.80
CA ILE A 17 -70.43 -2.87 32.30
C ILE A 17 -69.55 -2.81 31.12
N PHE A 18 -69.70 -1.79 30.23
CA PHE A 18 -68.81 -1.58 29.07
C PHE A 18 -67.42 -1.07 29.49
N VAL A 19 -67.32 -0.18 30.46
CA VAL A 19 -66.04 0.35 30.97
C VAL A 19 -65.28 -0.73 31.76
N ARG A 20 -65.98 -1.63 32.49
CA ARG A 20 -65.31 -2.79 33.11
C ARG A 20 -64.88 -3.85 32.11
N GLY A 21 -65.62 -4.06 31.01
CA GLY A 21 -65.23 -4.93 29.92
C GLY A 21 -64.06 -4.41 29.12
N LEU A 22 -64.00 -3.07 28.87
CA LEU A 22 -62.91 -2.44 28.16
C LEU A 22 -61.67 -2.33 29.03
N LEU A 23 -61.76 -2.11 30.33
CA LEU A 23 -60.64 -2.14 31.28
C LEU A 23 -60.07 -3.55 31.50
N LEU A 24 -60.88 -4.61 31.42
CA LEU A 24 -60.44 -6.00 31.45
C LEU A 24 -59.74 -6.39 30.11
N LEU A 25 -60.25 -5.93 28.96
CA LEU A 25 -59.55 -6.10 27.65
C LEU A 25 -58.28 -5.31 27.56
N PHE A 26 -58.22 -4.09 28.14
CA PHE A 26 -56.98 -3.29 28.20
C PHE A 26 -55.99 -3.83 29.24
N ALA A 27 -56.45 -4.43 30.34
CA ALA A 27 -55.60 -5.13 31.29
C ALA A 27 -55.05 -6.46 30.74
N CYS A 28 -55.74 -7.13 29.80
CA CYS A 28 -55.20 -8.29 29.09
C CYS A 28 -54.23 -7.91 27.96
N PHE A 29 -54.23 -6.65 27.45
CA PHE A 29 -53.29 -6.18 26.44
C PHE A 29 -51.99 -5.56 27.02
N ILE A 30 -51.92 -5.33 28.35
CA ILE A 30 -50.77 -4.72 29.00
C ILE A 30 -49.79 -5.75 29.58
N PHE A 31 -50.09 -7.04 29.52
CA PHE A 31 -49.15 -8.09 29.94
C PHE A 31 -48.69 -8.99 28.79
N THR A 32 -48.40 -8.45 27.64
CA THR A 32 -47.26 -9.00 26.90
C THR A 32 -45.99 -8.43 27.54
N VAL A 33 -45.66 -8.94 28.72
CA VAL A 33 -44.26 -8.98 29.18
C VAL A 33 -43.53 -9.65 28.04
N ASN A 34 -42.76 -8.90 27.29
CA ASN A 34 -41.73 -9.47 26.46
C ASN A 34 -40.84 -10.33 27.39
N ALA A 35 -41.23 -11.56 27.60
CA ALA A 35 -40.40 -12.55 28.24
C ALA A 35 -39.18 -12.61 27.34
N LYS A 36 -38.04 -12.02 27.80
CA LYS A 36 -36.78 -12.11 27.07
C LYS A 36 -36.56 -13.59 26.82
N VAL A 37 -36.59 -13.99 25.54
CA VAL A 37 -36.33 -15.36 25.12
C VAL A 37 -35.05 -15.80 25.78
N SER A 38 -34.99 -16.98 26.39
CA SER A 38 -33.77 -17.47 27.02
C SER A 38 -32.68 -17.64 25.96
N PHE A 39 -31.43 -17.51 26.36
CA PHE A 39 -30.30 -17.70 25.43
C PHE A 39 -30.43 -19.02 24.65
N HIS A 40 -30.73 -20.11 25.34
CA HIS A 40 -30.88 -21.45 24.75
C HIS A 40 -32.03 -21.51 23.71
N GLU A 41 -33.19 -20.92 24.02
CA GLU A 41 -34.31 -20.87 23.09
C GLU A 41 -34.02 -19.98 21.88
N PHE A 42 -33.29 -18.88 22.09
CA PHE A 42 -32.91 -17.95 21.02
C PHE A 42 -31.96 -18.58 19.97
N VAL A 43 -31.04 -19.44 20.41
CA VAL A 43 -30.08 -20.10 19.50
C VAL A 43 -30.57 -21.36 18.84
N LYS A 44 -31.76 -21.85 19.27
CA LYS A 44 -32.36 -23.06 18.71
C LYS A 44 -32.63 -22.88 17.21
N GLY A 45 -32.16 -23.82 16.39
CA GLY A 45 -32.31 -23.78 14.93
C GLY A 45 -31.23 -22.93 14.22
N LYS A 46 -30.26 -22.33 14.94
CA LYS A 46 -29.20 -21.57 14.35
C LYS A 46 -27.88 -22.35 14.35
N THR A 47 -27.08 -22.19 13.32
CA THR A 47 -25.80 -22.90 13.16
C THR A 47 -24.67 -22.17 13.91
N LEU A 48 -24.05 -22.85 14.89
CA LEU A 48 -22.91 -22.31 15.65
C LEU A 48 -21.60 -22.50 14.87
N GLN A 49 -20.85 -21.40 14.73
CA GLN A 49 -19.45 -21.38 14.29
C GLN A 49 -18.58 -21.00 15.49
N GLN A 50 -17.61 -21.87 15.86
CA GLN A 50 -16.73 -21.65 17.00
C GLN A 50 -15.38 -21.08 16.54
N GLY A 51 -14.88 -20.06 17.25
CA GLY A 51 -13.57 -19.44 17.00
C GLY A 51 -13.28 -18.32 17.97
N TYR A 52 -12.43 -17.37 17.60
CA TYR A 52 -12.04 -16.24 18.45
C TYR A 52 -13.27 -15.50 18.99
N PHE A 53 -14.14 -15.03 18.12
CA PHE A 53 -15.52 -14.72 18.47
C PHE A 53 -16.42 -15.78 17.82
N SER A 54 -17.08 -16.57 18.63
CA SER A 54 -18.09 -17.51 18.12
C SER A 54 -19.31 -16.74 17.65
N PHE A 55 -20.03 -17.27 16.66
CA PHE A 55 -21.26 -16.67 16.20
C PHE A 55 -22.30 -17.72 15.82
N TYR A 56 -23.57 -17.34 15.87
CA TYR A 56 -24.68 -18.12 15.37
C TYR A 56 -25.17 -17.55 14.06
N HIS A 57 -25.27 -18.40 13.06
CA HIS A 57 -25.85 -18.07 11.75
C HIS A 57 -27.31 -18.52 11.74
N ASP A 58 -28.21 -17.57 11.50
CA ASP A 58 -29.62 -17.79 11.23
C ASP A 58 -29.80 -17.81 9.72
N GLU A 59 -29.88 -19.01 9.14
CA GLU A 59 -29.94 -19.19 7.68
C GLU A 59 -31.29 -18.71 7.12
N ASP A 60 -32.38 -18.88 7.88
CA ASP A 60 -33.73 -18.48 7.45
C ASP A 60 -33.88 -16.95 7.37
N GLU A 61 -33.29 -16.23 8.34
CA GLU A 61 -33.33 -14.76 8.35
C GLU A 61 -32.11 -14.09 7.70
N GLY A 62 -31.09 -14.86 7.33
CA GLY A 62 -29.82 -14.33 6.78
C GLY A 62 -29.09 -13.43 7.77
N LYS A 63 -29.09 -13.80 9.07
CA LYS A 63 -28.50 -12.99 10.14
C LYS A 63 -27.33 -13.66 10.84
N ILE A 64 -26.43 -12.84 11.35
CA ILE A 64 -25.31 -13.25 12.21
C ILE A 64 -25.50 -12.68 13.61
N TYR A 65 -25.51 -13.56 14.59
CA TYR A 65 -25.52 -13.20 16.01
C TYR A 65 -24.15 -13.50 16.61
N LEU A 66 -23.36 -12.44 16.84
CA LEU A 66 -22.01 -12.56 17.41
C LEU A 66 -22.10 -12.77 18.92
N GLN A 67 -21.35 -13.76 19.43
CA GLN A 67 -21.28 -14.08 20.85
C GLN A 67 -20.13 -13.32 21.50
N ILE A 68 -20.45 -12.49 22.49
CA ILE A 68 -19.47 -11.75 23.28
C ILE A 68 -19.41 -12.37 24.67
N GLU A 69 -18.25 -12.86 25.07
CA GLU A 69 -17.98 -13.45 26.38
C GLU A 69 -17.13 -12.53 27.26
N GLN A 70 -16.27 -11.71 26.62
CA GLN A 70 -15.33 -10.82 27.31
C GLN A 70 -15.55 -9.39 26.84
N PHE A 71 -15.82 -8.50 27.81
CA PHE A 71 -15.95 -7.07 27.58
C PHE A 71 -14.69 -6.34 28.00
N ASN A 72 -14.45 -5.18 27.39
CA ASN A 72 -13.27 -4.33 27.64
C ASN A 72 -11.92 -5.01 27.35
N GLN A 73 -11.94 -6.10 26.58
CA GLN A 73 -10.75 -6.73 26.03
C GLN A 73 -10.46 -6.13 24.66
N GLU A 74 -9.20 -5.71 24.45
CA GLU A 74 -8.73 -5.16 23.19
C GLU A 74 -8.57 -6.25 22.12
N PHE A 75 -8.92 -5.88 20.88
CA PHE A 75 -8.68 -6.69 19.69
C PHE A 75 -8.56 -5.76 18.47
N LEU A 76 -8.13 -6.29 17.32
CA LEU A 76 -8.11 -5.51 16.09
C LEU A 76 -9.38 -5.75 15.25
N PHE A 77 -9.92 -4.66 14.74
CA PHE A 77 -10.93 -4.64 13.70
C PHE A 77 -10.31 -4.16 12.40
N GLN A 78 -10.46 -4.98 11.34
CA GLN A 78 -9.99 -4.66 10.00
C GLN A 78 -11.16 -4.79 9.02
N SER A 79 -11.43 -3.75 8.24
CA SER A 79 -12.30 -3.89 7.06
C SER A 79 -11.47 -4.20 5.82
N SER A 80 -12.03 -4.97 4.88
CA SER A 80 -11.39 -5.24 3.60
C SER A 80 -12.41 -5.42 2.48
N LEU A 81 -11.91 -5.48 1.24
CA LEU A 81 -12.72 -5.57 0.03
C LEU A 81 -12.34 -6.84 -0.78
N PRO A 82 -12.79 -8.05 -0.39
CA PRO A 82 -12.45 -9.30 -1.09
C PRO A 82 -12.89 -9.33 -2.55
N HIS A 83 -14.06 -8.73 -2.84
CA HIS A 83 -14.54 -8.48 -4.21
C HIS A 83 -14.68 -6.98 -4.42
N GLY A 84 -13.77 -6.43 -5.22
CA GLY A 84 -13.72 -5.01 -5.54
C GLY A 84 -14.38 -4.68 -6.88
N ILE A 85 -14.16 -3.44 -7.33
CA ILE A 85 -14.75 -2.90 -8.57
C ILE A 85 -13.88 -3.20 -9.80
N GLY A 86 -12.63 -3.60 -9.61
CA GLY A 86 -11.71 -3.94 -10.72
C GLY A 86 -11.14 -2.74 -11.46
N SER A 87 -11.12 -1.56 -10.84
CA SER A 87 -10.53 -0.34 -11.40
C SER A 87 -9.49 0.25 -10.48
N ASN A 88 -8.25 0.31 -10.93
CA ASN A 88 -7.18 0.95 -10.19
C ASN A 88 -7.38 2.48 -10.03
N ASP A 89 -8.09 3.11 -10.97
CA ASP A 89 -8.38 4.55 -10.95
C ASP A 89 -9.38 4.96 -9.87
N ILE A 90 -10.18 4.01 -9.40
CA ILE A 90 -11.14 4.22 -8.31
C ILE A 90 -10.50 3.90 -6.96
N GLY A 91 -9.58 2.93 -6.92
CA GLY A 91 -8.91 2.50 -5.69
C GLY A 91 -9.76 1.54 -4.83
N LEU A 92 -10.75 0.88 -5.41
CA LEU A 92 -11.63 -0.10 -4.77
C LEU A 92 -11.45 -1.47 -5.47
N ASP A 93 -10.26 -2.01 -5.40
CA ASP A 93 -9.94 -3.28 -6.04
C ASP A 93 -9.89 -4.45 -5.05
N ARG A 94 -9.91 -5.67 -5.60
CA ARG A 94 -9.84 -6.91 -4.83
C ARG A 94 -8.63 -6.91 -3.90
N GLY A 95 -8.86 -7.23 -2.63
CA GLY A 95 -7.81 -7.36 -1.63
C GLY A 95 -7.46 -6.06 -0.90
N GLN A 96 -8.13 -4.93 -1.20
CA GLN A 96 -7.86 -3.69 -0.49
C GLN A 96 -8.19 -3.82 1.00
N LEU A 97 -7.22 -3.50 1.85
CA LEU A 97 -7.40 -3.35 3.28
C LEU A 97 -7.85 -1.92 3.61
N GLY A 98 -8.78 -1.78 4.54
CA GLY A 98 -9.09 -0.50 5.19
C GLY A 98 -8.14 -0.25 6.37
N ASP A 99 -8.52 0.67 7.26
CA ASP A 99 -7.74 0.98 8.45
C ASP A 99 -7.80 -0.18 9.46
N THR A 100 -6.65 -0.56 10.01
CA THR A 100 -6.58 -1.43 11.19
C THR A 100 -6.91 -0.61 12.44
N ARG A 101 -7.91 -1.03 13.20
CA ARG A 101 -8.42 -0.30 14.36
C ARG A 101 -8.28 -1.13 15.62
N LEU A 102 -7.70 -0.56 16.67
CA LEU A 102 -7.71 -1.14 18.00
C LEU A 102 -9.06 -0.86 18.65
N VAL A 103 -9.80 -1.91 18.99
CA VAL A 103 -11.18 -1.79 19.46
C VAL A 103 -11.45 -2.70 20.65
N GLN A 104 -12.57 -2.44 21.33
CA GLN A 104 -13.12 -3.32 22.37
C GLN A 104 -14.64 -3.30 22.34
N PHE A 105 -15.26 -4.37 22.83
CA PHE A 105 -16.68 -4.38 23.13
C PHE A 105 -16.92 -3.87 24.55
N GLU A 106 -17.82 -2.90 24.69
CA GLU A 106 -18.22 -2.33 25.97
C GLU A 106 -19.73 -2.52 26.18
N ARG A 107 -20.14 -3.08 27.30
CA ARG A 107 -21.56 -3.29 27.60
C ARG A 107 -22.11 -2.18 28.47
N VAL A 108 -23.18 -1.54 28.01
CA VAL A 108 -23.94 -0.54 28.78
C VAL A 108 -25.42 -0.94 28.79
N GLY A 109 -25.85 -1.58 29.85
CA GLY A 109 -27.21 -2.08 29.99
C GLY A 109 -27.58 -3.11 28.90
N ASN A 110 -28.53 -2.76 28.02
CA ASN A 110 -28.98 -3.57 26.89
C ASN A 110 -28.30 -3.22 25.57
N LYS A 111 -27.21 -2.47 25.61
CA LYS A 111 -26.41 -2.12 24.44
C LYS A 111 -25.00 -2.66 24.59
N VAL A 112 -24.39 -3.00 23.47
CA VAL A 112 -22.96 -3.27 23.36
C VAL A 112 -22.40 -2.29 22.34
N PHE A 113 -21.38 -1.53 22.74
CA PHE A 113 -20.67 -0.62 21.85
C PHE A 113 -19.41 -1.28 21.32
N LEU A 114 -19.13 -1.12 20.03
CA LEU A 114 -17.79 -1.31 19.47
C LEU A 114 -17.06 0.01 19.59
N ARG A 115 -16.15 0.11 20.55
CA ARG A 115 -15.37 1.32 20.82
C ARG A 115 -13.98 1.19 20.22
N GLN A 116 -13.61 2.15 19.38
CA GLN A 116 -12.24 2.32 18.90
C GLN A 116 -11.44 3.14 19.91
N LEU A 117 -10.32 2.57 20.34
CA LEU A 117 -9.37 3.20 21.23
C LEU A 117 -8.40 4.10 20.43
N ASN A 118 -7.73 5.00 21.13
CA ASN A 118 -6.73 5.87 20.55
C ASN A 118 -5.32 5.46 21.02
N PRO A 119 -4.66 4.49 20.36
CA PRO A 119 -3.36 3.99 20.78
C PRO A 119 -2.20 4.97 20.56
N TYR A 120 -2.44 6.10 19.91
CA TYR A 120 -1.42 7.12 19.69
C TYR A 120 -1.05 7.86 20.99
N TYR A 121 -2.02 8.09 21.87
CA TYR A 121 -1.79 8.78 23.15
C TYR A 121 -1.76 7.77 24.29
N ARG A 122 -0.63 7.70 25.02
CA ARG A 122 -0.39 6.71 26.07
C ARG A 122 0.28 7.32 27.30
N ALA A 123 0.27 6.57 28.40
CA ALA A 123 1.17 6.74 29.52
C ALA A 123 1.80 5.37 29.81
N ASP A 124 3.07 5.17 29.41
CA ASP A 124 3.85 3.97 29.70
C ASP A 124 4.35 4.02 31.16
N SER A 125 3.42 3.85 32.09
CA SER A 125 3.59 3.99 33.52
C SER A 125 2.86 2.88 34.28
N ASN A 126 3.34 2.55 35.46
CA ASN A 126 2.61 1.68 36.39
C ASN A 126 1.54 2.45 37.20
N ASN A 127 1.50 3.77 37.07
CA ASN A 127 0.52 4.61 37.75
C ASN A 127 -0.79 4.63 36.95
N LEU A 128 -1.82 4.00 37.51
CA LEU A 128 -3.15 3.91 36.87
C LEU A 128 -3.81 5.28 36.69
N LEU A 129 -3.53 6.26 37.55
CA LEU A 129 -4.11 7.59 37.45
C LEU A 129 -3.50 8.38 36.28
N GLU A 130 -2.22 8.19 35.94
CA GLU A 130 -1.62 8.75 34.74
C GLU A 130 -2.27 8.16 33.47
N LYS A 131 -2.45 6.85 33.43
CA LYS A 131 -3.18 6.19 32.31
C LYS A 131 -4.61 6.71 32.17
N GLN A 132 -5.31 6.84 33.30
CA GLN A 132 -6.67 7.36 33.30
C GLN A 132 -6.72 8.81 32.80
N ALA A 133 -5.81 9.69 33.26
CA ALA A 133 -5.75 11.09 32.85
C ALA A 133 -5.54 11.22 31.32
N VAL A 134 -4.68 10.38 30.72
CA VAL A 134 -4.51 10.35 29.26
C VAL A 134 -5.76 9.87 28.55
N ASN A 135 -6.40 8.79 29.04
CA ASN A 135 -7.64 8.28 28.45
C ASN A 135 -8.81 9.28 28.53
N GLU A 136 -8.86 10.10 29.57
CA GLU A 136 -9.87 11.16 29.72
C GLU A 136 -9.55 12.39 28.86
N ALA A 137 -8.27 12.65 28.57
CA ALA A 137 -7.83 13.78 27.75
C ALA A 137 -8.05 13.57 26.25
N PHE A 138 -7.99 12.33 25.77
CA PHE A 138 -8.06 12.01 24.33
C PHE A 138 -9.25 11.13 24.01
N ALA A 139 -10.11 11.61 23.10
CA ALA A 139 -11.34 10.94 22.77
C ALA A 139 -11.12 9.57 22.10
N SER A 140 -11.92 8.59 22.51
CA SER A 140 -12.20 7.36 21.78
C SER A 140 -13.41 7.54 20.85
N SER A 141 -13.66 6.59 19.93
CA SER A 141 -14.81 6.64 19.02
C SER A 141 -15.69 5.41 19.17
N ILE A 142 -17.00 5.61 19.29
CA ILE A 142 -17.96 4.49 19.18
C ILE A 142 -18.25 4.29 17.69
N ILE A 143 -17.75 3.17 17.14
CA ILE A 143 -17.94 2.81 15.72
C ILE A 143 -19.38 2.38 15.48
N TRP A 144 -19.94 1.56 16.41
CA TRP A 144 -21.29 1.03 16.30
C TRP A 144 -21.90 0.73 17.66
N GLY A 145 -23.22 0.74 17.72
CA GLY A 145 -24.01 0.36 18.90
C GLY A 145 -24.98 -0.77 18.59
N PHE A 146 -24.74 -1.92 19.19
CA PHE A 146 -25.58 -3.12 19.02
C PHE A 146 -26.62 -3.21 20.13
N LYS A 147 -27.82 -3.74 19.77
CA LYS A 147 -28.80 -4.20 20.78
C LYS A 147 -28.44 -5.62 21.20
N VAL A 148 -28.57 -5.91 22.50
CA VAL A 148 -28.48 -7.28 23.00
C VAL A 148 -29.69 -8.06 22.52
N ALA A 149 -29.46 -9.10 21.71
CA ALA A 149 -30.49 -10.01 21.20
C ALA A 149 -30.88 -11.05 22.25
N ALA A 150 -29.88 -11.67 22.89
CA ALA A 150 -30.10 -12.62 24.00
C ALA A 150 -28.91 -12.54 24.98
N SER A 151 -29.13 -12.95 26.22
CA SER A 151 -28.08 -13.04 27.23
C SER A 151 -28.30 -14.23 28.16
N ASP A 152 -27.22 -14.96 28.46
CA ASP A 152 -27.27 -15.99 29.49
C ASP A 152 -27.06 -15.33 30.87
N LYS A 153 -28.08 -15.44 31.74
CA LYS A 153 -28.05 -14.85 33.07
C LYS A 153 -27.47 -15.77 34.16
N ASN A 154 -27.23 -17.05 33.79
CA ASN A 154 -26.84 -18.07 34.77
C ASN A 154 -25.34 -18.17 35.05
N GLN A 155 -24.51 -17.37 34.39
CA GLN A 155 -23.05 -17.31 34.63
C GLN A 155 -22.63 -15.90 35.06
N ASN A 156 -21.74 -15.79 36.02
CA ASN A 156 -21.20 -14.51 36.57
C ASN A 156 -20.53 -13.60 35.52
N ALA A 157 -20.26 -14.11 34.30
CA ALA A 157 -19.81 -13.38 33.13
C ALA A 157 -20.70 -13.72 31.93
N GLY A 158 -21.99 -13.40 32.01
CA GLY A 158 -23.00 -13.90 31.06
C GLY A 158 -22.68 -13.61 29.62
N LYS A 159 -22.68 -14.68 28.79
CA LYS A 159 -22.59 -14.60 27.35
C LYS A 159 -23.70 -13.71 26.78
N VAL A 160 -23.33 -12.84 25.85
CA VAL A 160 -24.26 -11.92 25.18
C VAL A 160 -24.22 -12.15 23.69
N LEU A 161 -25.39 -12.26 23.08
CA LEU A 161 -25.56 -12.25 21.63
C LEU A 161 -25.96 -10.86 21.16
N ILE A 162 -25.29 -10.37 20.14
CA ILE A 162 -25.64 -9.13 19.44
C ILE A 162 -25.97 -9.44 17.97
N ASP A 163 -26.97 -8.77 17.41
CA ASP A 163 -27.22 -8.80 15.96
C ASP A 163 -26.13 -7.96 15.25
N TYR A 164 -25.19 -8.65 14.63
CA TYR A 164 -24.06 -8.03 13.93
C TYR A 164 -24.40 -7.63 12.49
N THR A 165 -25.48 -8.15 11.94
CA THR A 165 -25.87 -8.02 10.53
C THR A 165 -25.98 -6.57 10.05
N PRO A 166 -26.65 -5.64 10.78
CA PRO A 166 -26.77 -4.25 10.32
C PRO A 166 -25.42 -3.53 10.19
N PHE A 167 -24.45 -3.87 11.07
CA PHE A 167 -23.11 -3.30 11.00
C PHE A 167 -22.33 -3.89 9.81
N LEU A 168 -22.44 -5.19 9.57
CA LEU A 168 -21.78 -5.86 8.45
C LEU A 168 -22.27 -5.34 7.10
N LEU A 169 -23.56 -4.97 7.00
CA LEU A 169 -24.14 -4.38 5.79
C LEU A 169 -23.90 -2.86 5.65
N SER A 170 -23.25 -2.22 6.61
CA SER A 170 -22.96 -0.78 6.56
C SER A 170 -21.69 -0.48 5.75
N ASP A 171 -21.57 0.76 5.25
CA ASP A 171 -20.40 1.22 4.48
C ASP A 171 -19.23 1.61 5.37
N ILE A 172 -18.77 0.72 6.26
CA ILE A 172 -17.62 0.99 7.14
C ILE A 172 -16.30 1.11 6.35
N HIS A 173 -16.23 0.51 5.16
CA HIS A 173 -15.07 0.58 4.25
C HIS A 173 -15.04 1.88 3.43
N GLN A 174 -16.06 2.73 3.55
CA GLN A 174 -16.15 4.04 2.88
C GLN A 174 -16.17 3.96 1.34
N VAL A 175 -16.82 2.96 0.77
CA VAL A 175 -16.96 2.79 -0.68
C VAL A 175 -17.63 4.00 -1.32
N ALA A 176 -18.75 4.48 -0.76
CA ALA A 176 -19.48 5.64 -1.30
C ALA A 176 -18.64 6.92 -1.30
N ILE A 177 -17.86 7.15 -0.23
CA ILE A 177 -16.95 8.30 -0.11
C ILE A 177 -15.82 8.20 -1.14
N THR A 178 -15.26 7.01 -1.34
CA THR A 178 -14.19 6.75 -2.31
C THR A 178 -14.66 6.98 -3.73
N LEU A 179 -15.84 6.48 -4.10
CA LEU A 179 -16.46 6.76 -5.41
C LEU A 179 -16.65 8.27 -5.64
N LYS A 180 -17.13 9.00 -4.62
CA LYS A 180 -17.31 10.45 -4.70
C LYS A 180 -15.97 11.19 -4.88
N LYS A 181 -14.95 10.86 -4.09
CA LYS A 181 -13.59 11.44 -4.19
C LYS A 181 -12.97 11.17 -5.56
N ALA A 182 -13.19 9.98 -6.12
CA ALA A 182 -12.75 9.60 -7.46
C ALA A 182 -13.61 10.21 -8.58
N LYS A 183 -14.60 11.05 -8.26
CA LYS A 183 -15.54 11.67 -9.22
C LYS A 183 -16.33 10.63 -10.03
N GLN A 184 -16.71 9.53 -9.37
CA GLN A 184 -17.46 8.44 -10.00
C GLN A 184 -18.95 8.46 -9.66
N GLY A 185 -19.47 9.56 -9.09
CA GLY A 185 -20.88 9.74 -8.74
C GLY A 185 -21.15 9.72 -7.24
N SER A 186 -22.43 9.78 -6.88
CA SER A 186 -22.92 9.76 -5.50
C SER A 186 -23.73 8.51 -5.26
N PHE A 187 -23.30 7.70 -4.29
CA PHE A 187 -23.85 6.38 -4.01
C PHE A 187 -24.21 6.23 -2.53
N LYS A 188 -25.15 5.34 -2.23
CA LYS A 188 -25.53 4.91 -0.88
C LYS A 188 -25.86 3.42 -0.88
N VAL A 189 -25.71 2.78 0.27
CA VAL A 189 -26.11 1.37 0.45
C VAL A 189 -27.59 1.18 0.10
N ASP A 190 -27.88 0.11 -0.61
CA ASP A 190 -29.23 -0.38 -0.91
C ASP A 190 -29.45 -1.70 -0.14
N GLU A 191 -30.12 -1.61 1.00
CA GLU A 191 -30.36 -2.75 1.89
C GLU A 191 -31.14 -3.88 1.20
N SER A 192 -32.07 -3.53 0.28
CA SER A 192 -32.91 -4.53 -0.43
C SER A 192 -32.10 -5.42 -1.39
N ARG A 193 -30.88 -4.99 -1.75
CA ARG A 193 -29.96 -5.71 -2.64
C ARG A 193 -28.65 -6.05 -1.95
N SER A 194 -28.67 -6.13 -0.61
CA SER A 194 -27.51 -6.46 0.21
C SER A 194 -27.83 -7.62 1.13
N ALA A 195 -26.88 -8.54 1.30
CA ALA A 195 -27.09 -9.74 2.10
C ALA A 195 -25.78 -10.30 2.64
N LEU A 196 -25.88 -11.15 3.65
CA LEU A 196 -24.77 -11.94 4.17
C LEU A 196 -24.16 -12.83 3.06
N TYR A 197 -22.83 -12.91 3.03
CA TYR A 197 -22.07 -13.84 2.19
C TYR A 197 -21.53 -14.99 3.04
N SER A 198 -22.32 -16.05 3.20
CA SER A 198 -22.05 -17.14 4.15
C SER A 198 -20.81 -17.96 3.82
N GLN A 199 -20.42 -18.08 2.51
CA GLN A 199 -19.29 -18.90 2.06
C GLN A 199 -17.95 -18.45 2.67
N ARG A 200 -17.79 -17.16 2.99
CA ARG A 200 -16.59 -16.58 3.60
C ARG A 200 -16.83 -16.02 5.00
N THR A 201 -17.96 -16.37 5.60
CA THR A 201 -18.26 -16.05 6.99
C THR A 201 -17.84 -17.25 7.83
N LYS A 202 -16.70 -17.14 8.54
CA LYS A 202 -16.02 -18.24 9.24
C LYS A 202 -15.40 -17.75 10.53
N ALA A 203 -15.23 -18.65 11.49
CA ALA A 203 -14.49 -18.40 12.71
C ALA A 203 -13.24 -19.29 12.77
N PHE A 204 -12.09 -18.68 13.09
CA PHE A 204 -10.79 -19.33 13.27
C PHE A 204 -10.31 -19.14 14.72
N PRO A 205 -9.27 -19.86 15.20
CA PRO A 205 -8.82 -19.75 16.58
C PRO A 205 -8.36 -18.32 16.98
N ASP A 206 -7.77 -17.56 16.05
CA ASP A 206 -7.19 -16.23 16.33
C ASP A 206 -7.91 -15.10 15.59
N ASN A 207 -8.94 -15.40 14.78
CA ASN A 207 -9.77 -14.39 14.11
C ASN A 207 -11.17 -14.89 13.78
N THR A 208 -12.09 -13.95 13.57
CA THR A 208 -13.45 -14.22 13.06
C THR A 208 -13.70 -13.32 11.87
N GLU A 209 -14.11 -13.92 10.77
CA GLU A 209 -14.24 -13.31 9.45
C GLU A 209 -15.70 -13.29 9.03
N LEU A 210 -16.25 -12.12 8.79
CA LEU A 210 -17.65 -11.91 8.45
C LEU A 210 -17.72 -11.14 7.13
N GLU A 211 -18.44 -11.67 6.14
CA GLU A 211 -18.52 -11.08 4.81
C GLU A 211 -19.98 -10.85 4.37
N ALA A 212 -20.21 -9.74 3.69
CA ALA A 212 -21.48 -9.41 3.08
C ALA A 212 -21.33 -8.94 1.64
N THR A 213 -22.28 -9.30 0.79
CA THR A 213 -22.48 -8.69 -0.52
C THR A 213 -23.28 -7.42 -0.32
N VAL A 214 -22.72 -6.26 -0.67
CA VAL A 214 -23.33 -4.95 -0.48
C VAL A 214 -23.46 -4.23 -1.81
N THR A 215 -24.68 -3.81 -2.13
CA THR A 215 -24.98 -3.04 -3.33
C THR A 215 -25.14 -1.56 -3.00
N PHE A 216 -24.45 -0.73 -3.77
CA PHE A 216 -24.54 0.72 -3.70
C PHE A 216 -25.35 1.23 -4.88
N LYS A 217 -26.46 1.90 -4.59
CA LYS A 217 -27.31 2.58 -5.58
C LYS A 217 -26.94 4.03 -5.70
N GLY A 218 -26.79 4.55 -6.92
CA GLY A 218 -26.41 5.93 -7.15
C GLY A 218 -26.71 6.47 -8.54
N SER A 219 -26.23 7.68 -8.77
CA SER A 219 -26.35 8.40 -10.05
C SER A 219 -25.03 9.03 -10.44
N ASP A 220 -24.98 9.59 -11.65
CA ASP A 220 -23.85 10.36 -12.19
C ASP A 220 -22.54 9.57 -12.25
N ALA A 221 -22.66 8.27 -12.53
CA ALA A 221 -21.51 7.38 -12.64
C ALA A 221 -20.45 7.93 -13.59
N GLY A 222 -19.19 7.99 -13.12
CA GLY A 222 -18.05 8.43 -13.90
C GLY A 222 -17.59 7.40 -14.94
N LYS A 223 -16.65 7.81 -15.79
CA LYS A 223 -16.16 6.97 -16.90
C LYS A 223 -15.50 5.67 -16.43
N TYR A 224 -14.80 5.70 -15.31
CA TYR A 224 -14.09 4.52 -14.80
C TYR A 224 -15.07 3.48 -14.26
N LEU A 225 -16.11 3.93 -13.57
CA LEU A 225 -17.14 3.03 -13.04
C LEU A 225 -17.94 2.40 -14.20
N ARG A 226 -18.36 3.20 -15.18
CA ARG A 226 -19.04 2.69 -16.39
C ARG A 226 -18.23 1.67 -17.20
N ALA A 227 -16.90 1.73 -17.10
CA ALA A 227 -16.02 0.81 -17.84
C ALA A 227 -15.89 -0.57 -17.17
N VAL A 228 -16.27 -0.72 -15.88
CA VAL A 228 -16.01 -1.93 -15.10
C VAL A 228 -17.26 -2.53 -14.46
N THR A 229 -18.41 -1.86 -14.53
CA THR A 229 -19.67 -2.36 -14.00
C THR A 229 -20.71 -2.58 -15.10
N PRO A 230 -21.47 -3.68 -15.05
CA PRO A 230 -22.54 -3.93 -16.03
C PRO A 230 -23.69 -2.92 -15.90
N ASP A 231 -24.03 -2.50 -14.69
CA ASP A 231 -24.96 -1.39 -14.39
C ASP A 231 -24.24 -0.37 -13.51
N ALA A 232 -23.95 0.79 -14.08
CA ALA A 232 -23.25 1.84 -13.38
C ALA A 232 -24.10 2.56 -12.30
N GLY A 233 -25.39 2.34 -12.25
CA GLY A 233 -26.30 2.82 -11.19
C GLY A 233 -26.41 1.87 -9.99
N ALA A 234 -25.83 0.66 -10.09
CA ALA A 234 -25.91 -0.39 -9.08
C ALA A 234 -24.58 -1.12 -8.95
N VAL A 235 -23.72 -0.62 -8.06
CA VAL A 235 -22.38 -1.18 -7.83
C VAL A 235 -22.42 -2.16 -6.68
N THR A 236 -22.08 -3.42 -6.94
CA THR A 236 -22.05 -4.48 -5.92
C THR A 236 -20.61 -4.89 -5.64
N VAL A 237 -20.25 -4.92 -4.35
CA VAL A 237 -18.97 -5.37 -3.83
C VAL A 237 -19.18 -6.30 -2.65
N ASN A 238 -18.14 -7.02 -2.22
CA ASN A 238 -18.18 -7.70 -0.94
C ASN A 238 -17.40 -6.88 0.08
N LEU A 239 -18.05 -6.54 1.18
CA LEU A 239 -17.42 -5.94 2.36
C LEU A 239 -17.11 -7.04 3.36
N HIS A 240 -15.96 -6.95 3.98
CA HIS A 240 -15.46 -7.96 4.89
C HIS A 240 -14.96 -7.33 6.18
N HIS A 241 -15.31 -7.95 7.31
CA HIS A 241 -14.89 -7.57 8.65
C HIS A 241 -14.06 -8.69 9.27
N SER A 242 -12.83 -8.37 9.66
CA SER A 242 -11.96 -9.25 10.42
C SER A 242 -11.88 -8.77 11.87
N LEU A 243 -12.25 -9.65 12.81
CA LEU A 243 -12.08 -9.46 14.25
C LEU A 243 -10.88 -10.30 14.66
N ILE A 244 -9.75 -9.66 14.98
CA ILE A 244 -8.46 -10.32 15.10
C ILE A 244 -7.96 -10.22 16.54
N LYS A 245 -7.62 -11.37 17.12
CA LYS A 245 -7.01 -11.46 18.44
C LYS A 245 -5.63 -10.80 18.43
N LEU A 246 -5.37 -10.01 19.47
CA LEU A 246 -4.03 -9.46 19.68
C LEU A 246 -3.03 -10.54 20.09
N PRO A 247 -1.76 -10.43 19.67
CA PRO A 247 -0.69 -11.32 20.13
C PRO A 247 -0.46 -11.22 21.64
N ASP A 248 0.35 -12.13 22.17
CA ASP A 248 0.81 -12.07 23.55
C ASP A 248 1.82 -10.93 23.80
N ASP A 249 2.12 -10.64 25.07
CA ASP A 249 2.99 -9.53 25.48
C ASP A 249 4.50 -9.84 25.38
N LYS A 250 4.90 -10.93 24.71
CA LYS A 250 6.32 -11.36 24.61
C LYS A 250 7.08 -10.73 23.45
N TYR A 251 6.39 -9.99 22.58
CA TYR A 251 7.02 -9.34 21.45
C TYR A 251 8.00 -8.26 21.91
N GLN A 252 9.23 -8.32 21.36
CA GLN A 252 10.27 -7.34 21.64
C GLN A 252 10.21 -6.23 20.60
N THR A 253 9.75 -5.05 21.02
CA THR A 253 9.70 -3.86 20.15
C THR A 253 11.09 -3.45 19.69
N ARG A 254 11.18 -2.77 18.55
CA ARG A 254 12.43 -2.20 18.04
C ARG A 254 12.27 -0.73 17.72
N SER A 255 13.22 0.08 18.23
CA SER A 255 13.20 1.52 18.02
C SER A 255 13.43 1.89 16.57
N PHE A 256 12.70 2.89 16.09
CA PHE A 256 12.93 3.52 14.81
C PHE A 256 14.18 4.42 14.85
N HIS A 257 14.92 4.42 13.76
CA HIS A 257 16.00 5.37 13.49
C HIS A 257 15.74 6.01 12.10
N PRO A 258 16.03 7.30 11.87
CA PRO A 258 15.82 7.94 10.56
C PRO A 258 16.51 7.22 9.40
N TYR A 259 17.53 6.44 9.68
CA TYR A 259 18.29 5.65 8.71
C TYR A 259 17.97 4.16 8.77
N SER A 260 16.88 3.75 9.44
CA SER A 260 16.54 2.32 9.61
C SER A 260 16.03 1.68 8.32
N GLY A 261 15.45 2.46 7.41
CA GLY A 261 14.79 1.95 6.21
C GLY A 261 13.38 1.38 6.45
N TYR A 262 12.80 1.62 7.62
CA TYR A 262 11.47 1.17 8.01
C TYR A 262 10.47 2.33 8.07
N TRP A 263 9.18 2.00 7.99
CA TRP A 263 8.15 2.90 8.47
C TRP A 263 8.22 3.06 9.99
N SER A 264 7.59 4.11 10.52
CA SER A 264 7.46 4.27 11.97
C SER A 264 6.02 4.07 12.44
N ILE A 265 5.90 3.47 13.62
CA ILE A 265 4.70 3.49 14.44
C ILE A 265 4.96 4.49 15.56
N ASP A 266 4.31 5.64 15.47
CA ASP A 266 4.51 6.76 16.38
C ASP A 266 3.46 6.75 17.48
N TYR A 267 3.85 7.15 18.71
CA TYR A 267 2.93 7.42 19.80
C TYR A 267 3.49 8.48 20.75
N ALA A 268 2.60 9.22 21.39
CA ALA A 268 2.94 10.21 22.41
C ALA A 268 2.83 9.56 23.80
N ASP A 269 3.95 9.45 24.51
CA ASP A 269 4.03 8.89 25.86
C ASP A 269 4.06 10.00 26.90
N TYR A 270 2.92 10.27 27.52
CA TYR A 270 2.76 11.31 28.52
C TYR A 270 3.38 10.98 29.90
N ALA A 271 3.87 9.75 30.09
CA ALA A 271 4.68 9.38 31.23
C ALA A 271 6.19 9.59 31.00
N SER A 272 6.59 10.04 29.82
CA SER A 272 7.99 10.36 29.53
C SER A 272 8.52 11.45 30.46
N ALA A 273 9.77 11.31 30.94
CA ALA A 273 10.45 12.35 31.71
C ALA A 273 10.54 13.66 30.92
N ILE A 274 10.55 14.81 31.62
CA ILE A 274 10.46 16.14 31.03
C ILE A 274 11.63 16.47 30.06
N ASP A 275 12.76 15.81 30.23
CA ASP A 275 13.97 15.92 29.41
C ASP A 275 14.02 14.88 28.27
N GLN A 276 13.01 14.03 28.16
CA GLN A 276 12.92 12.99 27.13
C GLN A 276 11.87 13.35 26.07
N PRO A 277 12.05 12.90 24.80
CA PRO A 277 11.06 13.12 23.77
C PRO A 277 9.70 12.52 24.12
N LEU A 278 8.64 13.31 23.96
CA LEU A 278 7.26 12.86 24.12
C LEU A 278 6.89 11.81 23.07
N ILE A 279 7.32 12.03 21.81
CA ILE A 279 7.02 11.11 20.72
C ILE A 279 8.02 9.98 20.68
N LYS A 280 7.53 8.77 20.89
CA LYS A 280 8.27 7.52 20.73
C LYS A 280 8.00 6.95 19.34
N ARG A 281 8.98 6.22 18.78
CA ARG A 281 8.88 5.62 17.45
C ARG A 281 9.39 4.21 17.45
N LEU A 282 8.58 3.29 16.93
CA LEU A 282 8.91 1.88 16.75
C LEU A 282 8.91 1.54 15.26
N ILE A 283 9.61 0.50 14.85
CA ILE A 283 9.48 -0.06 13.51
C ILE A 283 8.46 -1.20 13.50
N PRO A 284 7.65 -1.35 12.45
CA PRO A 284 6.85 -2.55 12.25
C PRO A 284 7.71 -3.70 11.75
N ARG A 285 7.52 -4.91 12.31
CA ARG A 285 8.17 -6.14 11.84
C ARG A 285 7.44 -7.38 12.33
N HIS A 286 7.62 -8.50 11.65
CA HIS A 286 7.16 -9.80 12.14
C HIS A 286 7.94 -10.21 13.38
N ARG A 287 7.31 -11.00 14.25
CA ARG A 287 8.00 -11.70 15.32
C ARG A 287 8.93 -12.75 14.70
N LEU A 288 10.19 -12.75 15.13
CA LEU A 288 11.17 -13.74 14.71
C LEU A 288 12.18 -13.94 15.84
N ALA A 289 12.47 -15.18 16.18
CA ALA A 289 13.46 -15.57 17.17
C ALA A 289 14.15 -16.86 16.75
N LYS A 290 15.44 -17.00 17.07
CA LYS A 290 16.19 -18.24 16.86
C LYS A 290 15.72 -19.31 17.84
N LYS A 291 15.65 -20.59 17.40
CA LYS A 291 15.45 -21.74 18.31
C LYS A 291 16.59 -21.85 19.31
N ASP A 292 17.82 -21.67 18.86
CA ASP A 292 19.00 -21.54 19.70
C ASP A 292 19.54 -20.11 19.56
N ALA A 293 19.25 -19.28 20.56
CA ALA A 293 19.64 -17.87 20.56
C ALA A 293 21.16 -17.64 20.61
N PHE A 294 21.96 -18.67 20.98
CA PHE A 294 23.42 -18.57 21.09
C PHE A 294 24.14 -19.15 19.88
N ALA A 295 23.47 -19.89 19.02
CA ALA A 295 24.05 -20.43 17.80
C ALA A 295 24.32 -19.32 16.77
N LEU A 296 25.44 -19.42 16.05
CA LEU A 296 25.75 -18.54 14.93
C LEU A 296 24.65 -18.63 13.84
N THR A 297 24.22 -19.86 13.56
CA THR A 297 23.13 -20.16 12.64
C THR A 297 22.10 -21.06 13.33
N SER A 298 20.83 -20.72 13.24
CA SER A 298 19.72 -21.49 13.83
C SER A 298 18.47 -21.35 13.00
N GLU A 299 17.64 -22.39 12.98
CA GLU A 299 16.26 -22.24 12.51
C GLU A 299 15.49 -21.21 13.37
N ALA A 300 14.45 -20.64 12.79
CA ALA A 300 13.51 -19.82 13.54
C ALA A 300 12.58 -20.68 14.41
N VAL A 301 12.16 -20.16 15.57
CA VAL A 301 11.08 -20.75 16.38
C VAL A 301 9.84 -20.90 15.54
N GLU A 302 9.49 -19.85 14.77
CA GLU A 302 8.39 -19.80 13.83
C GLU A 302 8.87 -19.04 12.59
N PRO A 303 8.94 -19.69 11.41
CA PRO A 303 9.39 -19.03 10.20
C PRO A 303 8.31 -18.09 9.65
N ILE A 304 8.73 -17.05 8.95
CA ILE A 304 7.86 -16.15 8.19
C ILE A 304 7.54 -16.84 6.86
N ILE A 305 6.29 -17.24 6.67
CA ILE A 305 5.86 -17.96 5.46
C ILE A 305 4.87 -17.10 4.68
N TYR A 306 5.14 -16.86 3.40
CA TYR A 306 4.20 -16.25 2.46
C TYR A 306 3.56 -17.30 1.57
N TYR A 307 2.28 -17.11 1.29
CA TYR A 307 1.49 -18.03 0.47
C TYR A 307 1.00 -17.32 -0.79
N LEU A 308 1.44 -17.81 -1.95
CA LEU A 308 1.02 -17.27 -3.24
C LEU A 308 -0.36 -17.82 -3.62
N ASP A 309 -1.22 -16.95 -4.13
CA ASP A 309 -2.53 -17.29 -4.73
C ASP A 309 -2.35 -18.37 -5.81
N ALA A 310 -3.03 -19.50 -5.64
CA ALA A 310 -2.95 -20.66 -6.56
C ALA A 310 -3.44 -20.34 -7.99
N GLY A 311 -4.24 -19.28 -8.16
CA GLY A 311 -4.76 -18.84 -9.46
C GLY A 311 -3.76 -18.12 -10.36
N VAL A 312 -2.48 -17.98 -9.97
CA VAL A 312 -1.45 -17.34 -10.80
C VAL A 312 -1.00 -18.28 -11.93
N PRO A 313 -1.01 -17.84 -13.20
CA PRO A 313 -0.57 -18.68 -14.33
C PRO A 313 0.96 -18.74 -14.44
N GLU A 314 1.47 -19.82 -15.03
CA GLU A 314 2.87 -19.88 -15.48
C GLU A 314 3.10 -19.01 -16.72
N PRO A 315 4.30 -18.45 -16.92
CA PRO A 315 5.52 -18.50 -16.07
C PRO A 315 5.55 -17.44 -14.96
N ILE A 316 4.48 -16.71 -14.76
CA ILE A 316 4.40 -15.61 -13.79
C ILE A 316 4.46 -16.17 -12.35
N ARG A 317 3.81 -17.31 -12.10
CA ARG A 317 3.84 -17.98 -10.79
C ARG A 317 5.26 -18.24 -10.32
N SER A 318 6.06 -18.90 -11.16
CA SER A 318 7.47 -19.18 -10.86
C SER A 318 8.27 -17.91 -10.60
N ALA A 319 8.08 -16.86 -11.41
CA ALA A 319 8.78 -15.58 -11.24
C ALA A 319 8.40 -14.88 -9.94
N LEU A 320 7.13 -14.92 -9.52
CA LEU A 320 6.69 -14.32 -8.25
C LEU A 320 7.27 -15.04 -7.04
N ILE A 321 7.29 -16.36 -7.06
CA ILE A 321 7.88 -17.18 -5.98
C ILE A 321 9.38 -16.90 -5.88
N GLU A 322 10.10 -16.95 -7.00
CA GLU A 322 11.53 -16.70 -7.07
C GLU A 322 11.88 -15.30 -6.53
N GLY A 323 11.19 -14.25 -7.00
CA GLY A 323 11.44 -12.90 -6.54
C GLY A 323 11.16 -12.71 -5.04
N ALA A 324 10.07 -13.26 -4.51
CA ALA A 324 9.76 -13.22 -3.08
C ALA A 324 10.82 -13.95 -2.25
N LEU A 325 11.33 -15.09 -2.72
CA LEU A 325 12.36 -15.87 -2.03
C LEU A 325 13.72 -15.17 -1.96
N TRP A 326 13.96 -14.10 -2.72
CA TRP A 326 15.22 -13.34 -2.60
C TRP A 326 15.48 -12.82 -1.19
N TRP A 327 14.45 -12.55 -0.40
CA TRP A 327 14.58 -12.12 0.99
C TRP A 327 15.24 -13.16 1.89
N GLN A 328 15.14 -14.45 1.58
CA GLN A 328 15.81 -15.51 2.34
C GLN A 328 17.31 -15.22 2.49
N GLN A 329 17.97 -14.69 1.43
CA GLN A 329 19.41 -14.37 1.46
C GLN A 329 19.78 -13.42 2.61
N ALA A 330 18.90 -12.47 2.94
CA ALA A 330 19.16 -11.52 4.02
C ALA A 330 18.95 -12.15 5.41
N PHE A 331 18.00 -13.05 5.54
CA PHE A 331 17.79 -13.80 6.79
C PHE A 331 18.91 -14.82 7.03
N ASP A 332 19.41 -15.49 5.99
CA ASP A 332 20.56 -16.37 6.07
C ASP A 332 21.83 -15.61 6.52
N GLU A 333 22.07 -14.39 5.99
CA GLU A 333 23.22 -13.54 6.35
C GLU A 333 23.24 -13.15 7.81
N ILE A 334 22.07 -12.99 8.46
CA ILE A 334 21.98 -12.69 9.90
C ILE A 334 21.88 -13.94 10.78
N GLY A 335 22.16 -15.12 10.20
CA GLY A 335 22.27 -16.38 10.91
C GLY A 335 20.94 -17.07 11.20
N TYR A 336 19.91 -16.86 10.39
CA TYR A 336 18.71 -17.68 10.40
C TYR A 336 18.75 -18.68 9.26
N GLN A 337 18.36 -19.93 9.55
CA GLN A 337 18.18 -20.99 8.56
C GLN A 337 16.69 -21.17 8.31
N ASP A 338 16.29 -21.20 7.01
CA ASP A 338 14.92 -21.45 6.57
C ASP A 338 13.84 -20.57 7.22
N ALA A 339 14.23 -19.38 7.73
CA ALA A 339 13.35 -18.48 8.46
C ALA A 339 12.38 -17.69 7.58
N PHE A 340 12.66 -17.59 6.28
CA PHE A 340 11.77 -16.96 5.31
C PHE A 340 11.44 -17.96 4.20
N GLN A 341 10.15 -18.19 3.95
CA GLN A 341 9.68 -19.20 3.01
C GLN A 341 8.55 -18.65 2.14
N VAL A 342 8.44 -19.17 0.92
CA VAL A 342 7.32 -18.89 0.01
C VAL A 342 6.73 -20.19 -0.49
N LYS A 343 5.42 -20.35 -0.36
CA LYS A 343 4.68 -21.57 -0.72
C LYS A 343 3.44 -21.20 -1.57
N ILE A 344 2.87 -22.18 -2.24
CA ILE A 344 1.54 -22.02 -2.83
C ILE A 344 0.51 -22.26 -1.73
N LEU A 345 -0.54 -21.42 -1.70
CA LEU A 345 -1.61 -21.58 -0.73
C LEU A 345 -2.29 -22.94 -0.93
N PRO A 346 -2.38 -23.81 0.10
CA PRO A 346 -3.09 -25.08 0.01
C PRO A 346 -4.56 -24.89 -0.37
N GLU A 347 -5.14 -25.85 -1.07
CA GLU A 347 -6.54 -25.78 -1.53
C GLU A 347 -7.56 -25.71 -0.37
N ASP A 348 -7.23 -26.35 0.75
CA ASP A 348 -8.05 -26.37 1.97
C ASP A 348 -7.80 -25.19 2.90
N ALA A 349 -6.75 -24.38 2.65
CA ALA A 349 -6.44 -23.19 3.44
C ALA A 349 -7.30 -21.99 3.03
N ASP A 350 -7.78 -21.26 4.01
CA ASP A 350 -8.50 -20.02 3.77
C ASP A 350 -7.53 -18.82 3.84
N PRO A 351 -7.39 -18.01 2.77
CA PRO A 351 -6.50 -16.85 2.79
C PRO A 351 -6.94 -15.76 3.77
N MET A 352 -8.16 -15.85 4.30
CA MET A 352 -8.69 -14.92 5.30
C MET A 352 -8.16 -15.22 6.71
N ASP A 353 -7.75 -16.45 7.00
CA ASP A 353 -7.12 -16.82 8.26
C ASP A 353 -5.84 -16.00 8.45
N VAL A 354 -5.73 -15.29 9.58
CA VAL A 354 -4.59 -14.39 9.86
C VAL A 354 -3.24 -15.11 9.97
N ARG A 355 -3.24 -16.41 10.14
CA ARG A 355 -2.02 -17.22 10.18
C ARG A 355 -1.31 -17.33 8.82
N TYR A 356 -1.96 -16.93 7.72
CA TYR A 356 -1.37 -16.97 6.38
C TYR A 356 -1.03 -15.57 5.89
N ASN A 357 0.26 -15.24 5.73
CA ASN A 357 0.67 -14.09 4.92
C ASN A 357 0.41 -14.42 3.45
N VAL A 358 -0.20 -13.51 2.69
CA VAL A 358 -0.67 -13.83 1.34
C VAL A 358 -0.06 -12.92 0.26
N ILE A 359 0.22 -13.51 -0.90
CA ILE A 359 0.57 -12.80 -2.14
C ILE A 359 -0.57 -13.01 -3.12
N GLN A 360 -1.38 -11.97 -3.32
CA GLN A 360 -2.60 -12.00 -4.11
C GLN A 360 -2.36 -11.52 -5.54
N TRP A 361 -2.90 -12.27 -6.53
CA TRP A 361 -2.90 -11.88 -7.94
C TRP A 361 -4.21 -11.19 -8.31
N VAL A 362 -4.15 -9.93 -8.76
CA VAL A 362 -5.32 -9.09 -8.95
C VAL A 362 -5.46 -8.64 -10.40
N HIS A 363 -6.65 -8.86 -10.96
CA HIS A 363 -7.04 -8.37 -12.28
C HIS A 363 -7.73 -7.00 -12.17
N ARG A 364 -7.37 -6.08 -13.07
CA ARG A 364 -7.94 -4.75 -13.16
C ARG A 364 -8.16 -4.37 -14.62
N ALA A 365 -9.13 -3.50 -14.89
CA ALA A 365 -9.44 -3.02 -16.24
C ALA A 365 -8.30 -2.17 -16.82
N THR A 366 -7.54 -1.50 -15.97
CA THR A 366 -6.39 -0.68 -16.35
C THR A 366 -5.16 -1.09 -15.57
N ARG A 367 -3.97 -0.85 -16.15
CA ARG A 367 -2.72 -1.00 -15.42
C ARG A 367 -2.65 -0.02 -14.25
N GLY A 368 -2.04 -0.46 -13.16
CA GLY A 368 -1.86 0.34 -11.96
C GLY A 368 -0.70 -0.18 -11.13
N TRP A 369 -0.61 0.30 -9.92
CA TRP A 369 0.42 -0.11 -8.98
C TRP A 369 0.04 -1.40 -8.26
N SER A 370 1.06 -2.14 -7.83
CA SER A 370 0.97 -3.18 -6.81
C SER A 370 1.21 -2.54 -5.45
N TYR A 371 0.90 -3.22 -4.38
CA TYR A 371 1.19 -2.73 -3.03
C TYR A 371 1.29 -3.88 -2.03
N GLY A 372 2.16 -3.69 -1.03
CA GLY A 372 2.20 -4.50 0.19
C GLY A 372 1.56 -3.75 1.34
N SER A 373 0.69 -4.41 2.09
CA SER A 373 0.03 -3.92 3.29
C SER A 373 0.17 -4.94 4.41
N SER A 374 0.00 -4.52 5.66
CA SER A 374 0.08 -5.43 6.80
C SER A 374 -0.98 -5.11 7.83
N VAL A 375 -1.46 -6.15 8.52
CA VAL A 375 -2.20 -6.00 9.78
C VAL A 375 -1.16 -5.89 10.88
N ILE A 376 -1.11 -4.75 11.55
CA ILE A 376 -0.08 -4.40 12.53
C ILE A 376 -0.75 -4.09 13.87
N ASP A 377 -0.20 -4.63 14.96
CA ASP A 377 -0.56 -4.20 16.30
C ASP A 377 -0.06 -2.76 16.54
N PRO A 378 -0.94 -1.76 16.64
CA PRO A 378 -0.52 -0.36 16.77
C PRO A 378 0.13 -0.06 18.12
N ARG A 379 0.08 -0.97 19.10
CA ARG A 379 0.69 -0.83 20.40
C ARG A 379 2.17 -1.13 20.37
N THR A 380 2.59 -2.09 19.52
CA THR A 380 3.94 -2.68 19.56
C THR A 380 4.68 -2.60 18.22
N GLY A 381 3.97 -2.46 17.11
CA GLY A 381 4.51 -2.59 15.76
C GLY A 381 4.67 -4.04 15.30
N GLU A 382 4.15 -5.04 16.02
CA GLU A 382 4.16 -6.43 15.57
C GLU A 382 3.29 -6.61 14.33
N ILE A 383 3.86 -7.12 13.24
CA ILE A 383 3.11 -7.48 12.04
C ILE A 383 2.48 -8.86 12.27
N ILE A 384 1.14 -8.89 12.27
CA ILE A 384 0.34 -10.10 12.47
C ILE A 384 0.14 -10.83 11.14
N LYS A 385 -0.08 -10.08 10.06
CA LYS A 385 -0.30 -10.64 8.73
C LYS A 385 0.22 -9.68 7.65
N GLY A 386 1.03 -10.20 6.73
CA GLY A 386 1.38 -9.53 5.48
C GLY A 386 0.35 -9.81 4.39
N HIS A 387 0.01 -8.79 3.61
CA HIS A 387 -0.94 -8.87 2.50
C HIS A 387 -0.39 -8.15 1.28
N VAL A 388 0.13 -8.89 0.32
CA VAL A 388 0.69 -8.39 -0.94
C VAL A 388 -0.37 -8.46 -2.03
N THR A 389 -0.51 -7.39 -2.81
CA THR A 389 -1.42 -7.30 -3.97
C THR A 389 -0.63 -6.98 -5.24
N LEU A 390 -0.62 -7.91 -6.19
CA LEU A 390 0.11 -7.81 -7.45
C LEU A 390 -0.83 -7.70 -8.65
N GLY A 391 -0.67 -6.63 -9.44
CA GLY A 391 -1.52 -6.36 -10.60
C GLY A 391 -1.10 -7.13 -11.84
N SER A 392 -2.01 -7.89 -12.42
CA SER A 392 -1.76 -8.77 -13.57
C SER A 392 -1.36 -8.06 -14.87
N LEU A 393 -1.67 -6.78 -15.01
CA LEU A 393 -1.35 -6.03 -16.22
C LEU A 393 0.09 -5.49 -16.22
N ARG A 394 0.83 -5.61 -15.11
CA ARG A 394 2.21 -5.12 -15.04
C ARG A 394 3.13 -5.83 -16.04
N VAL A 395 3.06 -7.14 -16.10
CA VAL A 395 3.89 -7.93 -17.02
C VAL A 395 3.65 -7.55 -18.49
N ARG A 396 2.40 -7.22 -18.85
CA ARG A 396 2.06 -6.79 -20.20
C ARG A 396 2.61 -5.41 -20.53
N GLN A 397 2.73 -4.52 -19.53
CA GLN A 397 3.30 -3.19 -19.71
C GLN A 397 4.81 -3.29 -19.98
N ASP A 398 5.54 -4.09 -19.20
CA ASP A 398 6.99 -4.24 -19.40
C ASP A 398 7.29 -4.93 -20.74
N TYR A 399 6.45 -5.90 -21.14
CA TYR A 399 6.52 -6.47 -22.48
C TYR A 399 6.28 -5.43 -23.59
N LEU A 400 5.33 -4.50 -23.42
CA LEU A 400 5.05 -3.43 -24.39
C LEU A 400 6.21 -2.44 -24.49
N ILE A 401 6.88 -2.11 -23.38
CA ILE A 401 8.09 -1.28 -23.38
C ILE A 401 9.19 -1.97 -24.19
N ALA A 402 9.45 -3.25 -23.92
CA ALA A 402 10.45 -4.03 -24.64
C ALA A 402 10.11 -4.16 -26.13
N LEU A 403 8.84 -4.33 -26.49
CA LEU A 403 8.33 -4.37 -27.85
C LEU A 403 8.69 -3.07 -28.62
N GLY A 404 8.40 -1.93 -28.04
CA GLY A 404 8.73 -0.63 -28.64
C GLY A 404 10.23 -0.45 -28.82
N LEU A 405 11.04 -0.89 -27.83
CA LEU A 405 12.49 -0.78 -27.86
C LEU A 405 13.13 -1.66 -28.94
N THR A 406 12.67 -2.90 -29.12
CA THR A 406 13.38 -3.89 -29.95
C THR A 406 12.84 -4.08 -31.35
N SER A 407 11.57 -3.68 -31.61
CA SER A 407 10.89 -3.89 -32.91
C SER A 407 11.13 -5.30 -33.50
N PRO A 408 10.73 -6.39 -32.81
CA PRO A 408 11.26 -7.73 -33.00
C PRO A 408 10.68 -8.50 -34.19
N PHE A 409 9.65 -7.99 -34.89
CA PHE A 409 8.94 -8.70 -35.96
C PHE A 409 9.58 -8.47 -37.34
N ILE A 410 10.80 -8.95 -37.53
CA ILE A 410 11.53 -8.78 -38.78
C ILE A 410 10.96 -9.71 -39.86
N GLN A 411 10.52 -9.14 -40.99
CA GLN A 411 10.12 -9.87 -42.16
C GLN A 411 11.24 -9.78 -43.21
N ASN A 412 11.98 -10.87 -43.43
CA ASN A 412 12.88 -11.04 -44.56
C ASN A 412 12.31 -12.03 -45.56
N GLU A 413 12.62 -11.89 -46.85
CA GLU A 413 12.17 -12.80 -47.91
C GLU A 413 12.50 -14.28 -47.66
N THR A 414 13.47 -14.57 -46.82
CA THR A 414 13.99 -15.90 -46.53
C THR A 414 13.65 -16.45 -45.14
N ALA A 415 13.17 -15.65 -44.17
CA ALA A 415 12.80 -16.11 -42.82
C ALA A 415 11.84 -15.13 -42.15
N GLN A 416 10.68 -15.61 -41.71
CA GLN A 416 9.90 -14.99 -40.65
C GLN A 416 10.54 -15.37 -39.30
N ARG A 417 11.41 -14.53 -38.77
CA ARG A 417 12.01 -14.75 -37.46
C ARG A 417 11.45 -13.73 -36.48
N THR A 418 10.60 -14.20 -35.58
CA THR A 418 10.15 -13.45 -34.42
C THR A 418 10.79 -14.03 -33.17
N ASP A 419 11.78 -13.34 -32.64
CA ASP A 419 12.34 -13.70 -31.34
C ASP A 419 11.89 -12.69 -30.27
N THR A 420 10.98 -13.14 -29.42
CA THR A 420 10.43 -12.36 -28.31
C THR A 420 11.00 -12.80 -26.94
N SER A 421 12.02 -13.66 -26.93
CA SER A 421 12.58 -14.23 -25.72
C SER A 421 13.15 -13.16 -24.77
N ALA A 422 13.93 -12.22 -25.27
CA ALA A 422 14.49 -11.11 -24.50
C ALA A 422 13.40 -10.22 -23.88
N MET A 423 12.31 -9.98 -24.60
CA MET A 423 11.18 -9.19 -24.11
C MET A 423 10.45 -9.91 -22.96
N LYS A 424 10.22 -11.22 -23.12
CA LYS A 424 9.63 -12.06 -22.06
C LYS A 424 10.54 -12.10 -20.83
N ALA A 425 11.85 -12.29 -21.04
CA ALA A 425 12.85 -12.31 -19.96
C ALA A 425 12.84 -10.98 -19.19
N MET A 426 12.87 -9.83 -19.88
CA MET A 426 12.77 -8.52 -19.24
C MET A 426 11.48 -8.36 -18.43
N ALA A 427 10.33 -8.75 -18.99
CA ALA A 427 9.06 -8.64 -18.29
C ALA A 427 9.01 -9.54 -17.04
N LEU A 428 9.56 -10.76 -17.09
CA LEU A 428 9.63 -11.66 -15.95
C LEU A 428 10.65 -11.19 -14.91
N ALA A 429 11.80 -10.62 -15.31
CA ALA A 429 12.75 -10.01 -14.39
C ALA A 429 12.10 -8.87 -13.58
N ARG A 430 11.28 -8.04 -14.23
CA ARG A 430 10.51 -7.01 -13.51
C ARG A 430 9.49 -7.62 -12.52
N ILE A 431 8.83 -8.71 -12.88
CA ILE A 431 7.88 -9.40 -11.99
C ILE A 431 8.58 -9.98 -10.76
N ARG A 432 9.79 -10.56 -10.91
CA ARG A 432 10.62 -11.01 -9.78
C ARG A 432 10.93 -9.84 -8.84
N GLN A 433 11.46 -8.74 -9.39
CA GLN A 433 11.81 -7.55 -8.62
C GLN A 433 10.57 -6.94 -7.94
N LEU A 434 9.42 -6.90 -8.62
CA LEU A 434 8.17 -6.40 -8.05
C LEU A 434 7.68 -7.28 -6.89
N SER A 435 7.76 -8.60 -7.03
CA SER A 435 7.40 -9.53 -5.96
C SER A 435 8.26 -9.31 -4.72
N ALA A 436 9.58 -9.19 -4.89
CA ALA A 436 10.49 -8.86 -3.80
C ALA A 436 10.15 -7.50 -3.16
N HIS A 437 9.86 -6.48 -3.96
CA HIS A 437 9.51 -5.14 -3.49
C HIS A 437 8.26 -5.13 -2.60
N GLU A 438 7.15 -5.70 -3.08
CA GLU A 438 5.89 -5.69 -2.33
C GLU A 438 5.95 -6.56 -1.07
N VAL A 439 6.70 -7.67 -1.11
CA VAL A 439 6.99 -8.47 0.09
C VAL A 439 7.82 -7.64 1.08
N GLY A 440 8.82 -6.89 0.62
CA GLY A 440 9.61 -5.98 1.46
C GLY A 440 8.75 -5.02 2.29
N HIS A 441 7.70 -4.45 1.68
CA HIS A 441 6.74 -3.62 2.40
C HIS A 441 6.03 -4.38 3.51
N THR A 442 5.66 -5.62 3.28
CA THR A 442 5.01 -6.44 4.31
C THR A 442 5.97 -7.00 5.37
N LEU A 443 7.27 -6.81 5.20
CA LEU A 443 8.29 -6.97 6.24
C LEU A 443 8.53 -5.68 7.05
N GLY A 444 7.80 -4.60 6.77
CA GLY A 444 7.88 -3.30 7.45
C GLY A 444 8.79 -2.27 6.77
N ILE A 445 9.38 -2.59 5.62
CA ILE A 445 10.43 -1.81 4.97
C ILE A 445 9.83 -0.69 4.11
N ALA A 446 10.35 0.52 4.25
CA ALA A 446 10.01 1.70 3.45
C ALA A 446 10.85 1.76 2.15
N HIS A 447 10.44 2.64 1.23
CA HIS A 447 11.21 2.87 -0.01
C HIS A 447 12.60 3.45 0.26
N ASN A 448 13.57 3.08 -0.59
CA ASN A 448 14.86 3.76 -0.71
C ASN A 448 15.09 4.21 -2.15
N PHE A 449 14.74 5.45 -2.47
CA PHE A 449 14.88 6.05 -3.80
C PHE A 449 16.28 6.60 -4.11
N ALA A 450 17.27 6.32 -3.28
CA ALA A 450 18.67 6.58 -3.57
C ALA A 450 19.46 5.30 -3.93
N ALA A 451 18.78 4.16 -4.02
CA ALA A 451 19.45 2.89 -4.29
C ALA A 451 20.04 2.81 -5.71
N SER A 452 19.47 3.53 -6.67
CA SER A 452 19.98 3.65 -8.06
C SER A 452 21.44 4.11 -8.09
N VAL A 453 21.83 5.03 -7.20
CA VAL A 453 23.18 5.60 -7.11
C VAL A 453 24.22 4.58 -6.62
N ASN A 454 23.81 3.64 -5.81
CA ASN A 454 24.64 2.59 -5.22
C ASN A 454 24.50 1.24 -5.98
N ASP A 455 24.55 1.25 -7.30
CA ASP A 455 24.40 0.06 -8.15
C ASP A 455 23.09 -0.69 -7.91
N ARG A 456 21.99 0.04 -7.84
CA ARG A 456 20.67 -0.55 -7.61
C ARG A 456 20.67 -1.43 -6.34
N ALA A 457 21.11 -0.81 -5.23
CA ALA A 457 21.39 -1.49 -3.96
C ALA A 457 20.16 -2.01 -3.22
N SER A 458 18.95 -1.74 -3.71
CA SER A 458 17.70 -2.12 -3.04
C SER A 458 16.59 -2.46 -4.03
N VAL A 459 15.84 -3.52 -3.71
CA VAL A 459 14.56 -3.81 -4.38
C VAL A 459 13.45 -2.83 -3.95
N MET A 460 13.66 -2.07 -2.86
CA MET A 460 12.72 -1.07 -2.36
C MET A 460 12.79 0.26 -3.11
N ASP A 461 13.52 0.33 -4.21
CA ASP A 461 13.47 1.40 -5.20
C ASP A 461 12.43 1.09 -6.29
N TYR A 462 12.08 2.12 -7.08
CA TYR A 462 11.30 1.95 -8.31
C TYR A 462 12.25 2.00 -9.51
N PRO A 463 12.73 0.86 -10.02
CA PRO A 463 13.68 0.87 -11.11
C PRO A 463 12.99 1.16 -12.45
N HIS A 464 13.54 2.08 -13.25
CA HIS A 464 13.31 2.13 -14.69
C HIS A 464 14.16 1.04 -15.36
N PRO A 465 13.73 0.38 -16.45
CA PRO A 465 14.59 -0.62 -17.11
C PRO A 465 15.90 0.01 -17.54
N PHE A 466 17.02 -0.57 -17.10
CA PHE A 466 18.36 -0.18 -17.49
C PHE A 466 18.69 -0.79 -18.86
N VAL A 467 18.38 -0.03 -19.90
CA VAL A 467 18.56 -0.45 -21.30
C VAL A 467 19.81 0.20 -21.85
N THR A 468 20.68 -0.59 -22.50
CA THR A 468 21.93 -0.10 -23.10
C THR A 468 21.97 -0.34 -24.59
N LEU A 469 23.00 0.14 -25.26
CA LEU A 469 23.35 -0.24 -26.62
C LEU A 469 24.57 -1.16 -26.54
N ASP A 470 24.53 -2.28 -27.26
CA ASP A 470 25.66 -3.19 -27.42
C ASP A 470 26.78 -2.58 -28.28
N GLN A 471 27.87 -3.31 -28.48
CA GLN A 471 28.99 -2.85 -29.29
C GLN A 471 28.63 -2.61 -30.76
N ALA A 472 27.60 -3.27 -31.27
CA ALA A 472 27.07 -3.08 -32.62
C ALA A 472 26.03 -1.94 -32.70
N GLY A 473 25.70 -1.31 -31.56
CA GLY A 473 24.69 -0.24 -31.46
C GLY A 473 23.26 -0.74 -31.39
N ASN A 474 23.00 -2.03 -31.13
CA ASN A 474 21.66 -2.55 -30.93
C ASN A 474 21.18 -2.40 -29.48
N ILE A 475 19.87 -2.38 -29.30
CA ILE A 475 19.24 -2.34 -27.97
C ILE A 475 19.54 -3.64 -27.20
N ASP A 476 20.13 -3.50 -26.00
CA ASP A 476 20.37 -4.60 -25.08
C ASP A 476 19.48 -4.48 -23.85
N LEU A 477 18.66 -5.51 -23.59
CA LEU A 477 17.76 -5.64 -22.46
C LEU A 477 18.28 -6.54 -21.35
N SER A 478 19.45 -7.16 -21.50
CA SER A 478 19.98 -8.18 -20.62
C SER A 478 20.14 -7.73 -19.16
N GLN A 479 20.39 -6.44 -18.95
CA GLN A 479 20.59 -5.82 -17.65
C GLN A 479 19.41 -4.94 -17.21
N ALA A 480 18.24 -5.08 -17.84
CA ALA A 480 17.11 -4.19 -17.60
C ALA A 480 16.70 -4.11 -16.13
N TYR A 481 16.69 -5.24 -15.44
CA TYR A 481 16.38 -5.32 -14.01
C TYR A 481 17.42 -6.20 -13.32
N LYS A 482 17.91 -5.74 -12.16
CA LYS A 482 18.86 -6.48 -11.33
C LYS A 482 18.15 -7.65 -10.65
N GLU A 483 18.82 -8.79 -10.63
CA GLU A 483 18.36 -9.97 -9.91
C GLU A 483 18.84 -9.93 -8.45
N ASN A 484 18.10 -10.56 -7.57
CA ASN A 484 18.34 -10.64 -6.14
C ASN A 484 18.17 -9.30 -5.39
N ILE A 485 18.18 -9.39 -4.08
CA ILE A 485 18.18 -8.21 -3.19
C ILE A 485 19.56 -7.55 -3.17
N GLY A 486 19.58 -6.29 -2.78
CA GLY A 486 20.80 -5.48 -2.72
C GLY A 486 21.43 -5.40 -1.33
N SER A 487 22.54 -4.65 -1.26
CA SER A 487 23.27 -4.43 0.00
C SER A 487 22.46 -3.62 1.02
N TRP A 488 21.61 -2.70 0.55
CA TRP A 488 20.67 -1.98 1.41
C TRP A 488 19.62 -2.90 2.02
N ASP A 489 19.07 -3.81 1.23
CA ASP A 489 18.04 -4.77 1.68
C ASP A 489 18.58 -5.69 2.78
N LYS A 490 19.82 -6.15 2.64
CA LYS A 490 20.50 -6.95 3.66
C LYS A 490 20.71 -6.16 4.96
N TYR A 491 21.08 -4.88 4.85
CA TYR A 491 21.20 -4.00 6.01
C TYR A 491 19.86 -3.82 6.73
N VAL A 492 18.78 -3.52 6.01
CA VAL A 492 17.49 -3.28 6.68
C VAL A 492 16.95 -4.53 7.36
N ILE A 493 17.16 -5.73 6.79
CA ILE A 493 16.83 -6.99 7.47
C ILE A 493 17.70 -7.18 8.72
N ALA A 494 18.99 -6.89 8.66
CA ALA A 494 19.86 -6.94 9.84
C ALA A 494 19.39 -5.97 10.94
N TYR A 495 18.97 -4.74 10.56
CA TYR A 495 18.42 -3.77 11.51
C TYR A 495 17.10 -4.26 12.14
N GLY A 496 16.16 -4.72 11.34
CA GLY A 496 14.83 -5.11 11.81
C GLY A 496 14.79 -6.45 12.53
N TYR A 497 15.50 -7.45 12.01
CA TYR A 497 15.35 -8.85 12.40
C TYR A 497 16.60 -9.46 13.05
N GLY A 498 17.74 -8.75 13.09
CA GLY A 498 18.95 -9.24 13.73
C GLY A 498 18.70 -9.60 15.20
N ASP A 499 19.20 -10.77 15.60
CA ASP A 499 19.21 -11.21 17.00
C ASP A 499 20.53 -10.76 17.62
N PHE A 500 20.43 -9.86 18.60
CA PHE A 500 21.59 -9.29 19.31
C PHE A 500 21.82 -9.94 20.67
N THR A 501 21.32 -11.15 20.88
CA THR A 501 21.57 -11.92 22.09
C THR A 501 23.06 -12.26 22.20
N SER A 502 23.70 -11.81 23.28
CA SER A 502 25.12 -12.04 23.51
C SER A 502 25.38 -13.43 24.05
N SER A 503 26.34 -14.14 23.47
CA SER A 503 26.84 -15.40 24.06
C SER A 503 27.43 -15.14 25.45
N PRO A 504 27.24 -16.05 26.44
CA PRO A 504 27.84 -15.94 27.76
C PRO A 504 29.38 -15.74 27.67
N GLY A 505 29.88 -14.73 28.37
CA GLY A 505 31.33 -14.44 28.45
C GLY A 505 31.86 -13.49 27.35
N LYS A 506 31.05 -12.97 26.44
CA LYS A 506 31.43 -11.89 25.53
C LYS A 506 30.94 -10.53 26.05
N GLN A 507 31.65 -9.44 25.67
CA GLN A 507 31.22 -8.08 25.98
C GLN A 507 29.83 -7.85 25.43
N SER A 508 28.86 -7.62 26.29
CA SER A 508 27.45 -7.42 25.94
C SER A 508 27.24 -5.96 25.53
N PHE A 509 26.95 -5.72 24.26
CA PHE A 509 26.36 -4.46 23.84
C PHE A 509 24.84 -4.51 24.05
N THR A 510 24.24 -3.37 24.35
CA THR A 510 22.79 -3.24 24.34
C THR A 510 22.26 -3.33 22.92
N GLN A 511 20.97 -3.65 22.73
CA GLN A 511 20.33 -3.63 21.42
C GLN A 511 20.54 -2.27 20.72
N ALA A 512 20.39 -1.17 21.45
CA ALA A 512 20.59 0.18 20.91
C ALA A 512 22.02 0.38 20.36
N GLN A 513 23.05 -0.06 21.09
CA GLN A 513 24.44 0.02 20.64
C GLN A 513 24.71 -0.83 19.40
N HIS A 514 24.13 -2.03 19.30
CA HIS A 514 24.23 -2.85 18.10
C HIS A 514 23.61 -2.16 16.89
N LEU A 515 22.44 -1.54 17.04
CA LEU A 515 21.75 -0.82 15.98
C LEU A 515 22.52 0.44 15.55
N GLU A 516 23.04 1.21 16.49
CA GLU A 516 23.89 2.38 16.24
C GLU A 516 25.16 1.99 15.43
N ASN A 517 25.85 0.92 15.84
CA ASN A 517 27.01 0.40 15.12
C ASN A 517 26.67 -0.07 13.69
N LEU A 518 25.51 -0.72 13.53
CA LEU A 518 25.05 -1.20 12.22
C LEU A 518 24.74 -0.03 11.27
N VAL A 519 24.08 1.02 11.76
CA VAL A 519 23.84 2.26 11.02
C VAL A 519 25.15 2.91 10.60
N ALA A 520 26.07 3.11 11.55
CA ALA A 520 27.36 3.73 11.31
C ALA A 520 28.21 2.95 10.27
N ALA A 521 28.24 1.61 10.38
CA ALA A 521 28.93 0.75 9.43
C ALA A 521 28.35 0.83 8.01
N THR A 522 27.03 1.00 7.91
CA THR A 522 26.33 1.11 6.62
C THR A 522 26.57 2.46 5.97
N GLN A 523 26.56 3.55 6.73
CA GLN A 523 26.90 4.88 6.26
C GLN A 523 28.36 4.95 5.80
N ALA A 524 29.30 4.29 6.51
CA ALA A 524 30.71 4.21 6.10
C ALA A 524 30.91 3.48 4.77
N LYS A 525 30.03 2.55 4.41
CA LYS A 525 30.02 1.91 3.09
C LYS A 525 29.48 2.83 1.99
N GLY A 526 29.00 4.04 2.32
CA GLY A 526 28.45 5.00 1.36
C GLY A 526 27.05 4.64 0.84
N LEU A 527 26.34 3.71 1.49
CA LEU A 527 24.95 3.43 1.12
C LEU A 527 24.07 4.60 1.52
N LEU A 528 23.31 5.13 0.56
CA LEU A 528 22.42 6.26 0.77
C LEU A 528 21.00 5.80 1.09
N TYR A 529 20.27 6.66 1.82
CA TYR A 529 18.85 6.45 2.11
C TYR A 529 18.05 7.73 1.91
N VAL A 530 17.12 7.69 0.97
CA VAL A 530 16.17 8.77 0.69
C VAL A 530 14.79 8.13 0.43
N SER A 531 13.79 8.55 1.18
CA SER A 531 12.44 7.98 1.07
C SER A 531 11.44 8.96 0.43
N ASP A 532 10.15 8.61 0.48
CA ASP A 532 9.04 9.25 -0.21
C ASP A 532 8.94 10.77 -0.04
N PRO A 533 9.09 11.35 1.17
CA PRO A 533 8.92 12.79 1.36
C PRO A 533 9.88 13.65 0.52
N ASP A 534 11.09 13.16 0.28
CA ASP A 534 12.13 13.88 -0.47
C ASP A 534 12.14 13.51 -1.96
N ALA A 535 11.77 12.26 -2.27
CA ALA A 535 11.86 11.73 -3.63
C ALA A 535 10.62 12.05 -4.49
N ARG A 536 9.40 11.99 -3.93
CA ARG A 536 8.15 12.12 -4.70
C ARG A 536 7.78 13.53 -5.13
N PRO A 537 8.00 14.60 -4.34
CA PRO A 537 7.59 15.93 -4.76
C PRO A 537 8.34 16.38 -6.04
N VAL A 538 7.59 16.99 -6.97
CA VAL A 538 8.16 17.61 -8.19
C VAL A 538 9.20 18.68 -7.84
N SER A 539 8.99 19.37 -6.72
CA SER A 539 9.89 20.39 -6.15
C SER A 539 11.05 19.79 -5.36
N GLY A 540 11.12 18.46 -5.18
CA GLY A 540 12.15 17.79 -4.38
C GLY A 540 13.57 18.32 -4.66
N ALA A 541 14.32 18.50 -3.58
CA ALA A 541 15.67 19.11 -3.64
C ALA A 541 16.80 18.07 -3.61
N HIS A 542 16.54 16.86 -3.15
CA HIS A 542 17.59 15.85 -3.01
C HIS A 542 18.10 15.40 -4.38
N ASN A 543 19.42 15.54 -4.60
CA ASN A 543 20.05 15.33 -5.90
C ASN A 543 20.11 13.87 -6.36
N THR A 544 20.02 12.91 -5.43
CA THR A 544 20.13 11.46 -5.70
C THR A 544 18.86 10.67 -5.36
N GLY A 545 17.83 11.33 -4.81
CA GLY A 545 16.55 10.68 -4.47
C GLY A 545 15.51 10.87 -5.56
N HIS A 546 15.28 9.84 -6.40
CA HIS A 546 14.24 9.92 -7.42
C HIS A 546 13.64 8.53 -7.74
N LEU A 547 12.41 8.54 -8.26
CA LEU A 547 11.66 7.35 -8.69
C LEU A 547 11.92 7.09 -10.18
N TRP A 548 12.08 5.83 -10.56
CA TRP A 548 12.18 5.42 -11.98
C TRP A 548 13.41 5.97 -12.69
N ASP A 549 14.52 6.18 -11.98
CA ASP A 549 15.80 6.58 -12.55
C ASP A 549 16.84 5.45 -12.48
N ASN A 550 17.99 5.71 -13.03
CA ASN A 550 19.17 4.86 -12.99
C ASN A 550 20.44 5.71 -12.85
N GLY A 551 21.54 5.06 -12.50
CA GLY A 551 22.88 5.60 -12.55
C GLY A 551 23.25 6.53 -11.39
N THR A 552 24.55 6.82 -11.30
CA THR A 552 25.15 7.65 -10.23
C THR A 552 25.10 9.15 -10.52
N ASN A 553 24.86 9.53 -11.77
CA ASN A 553 24.75 10.92 -12.22
C ASN A 553 23.55 11.06 -13.16
N ALA A 554 22.49 11.69 -12.68
CA ALA A 554 21.23 11.80 -13.40
C ALA A 554 21.35 12.54 -14.76
N ALA A 555 22.28 13.48 -14.90
CA ALA A 555 22.51 14.20 -16.15
C ALA A 555 23.22 13.32 -17.21
N GLN A 556 24.22 12.57 -16.81
CA GLN A 556 24.91 11.62 -17.69
C GLN A 556 23.98 10.48 -18.11
N GLU A 557 23.18 10.00 -17.17
CA GLU A 557 22.22 8.96 -17.44
C GLU A 557 21.11 9.44 -18.40
N LEU A 558 20.64 10.68 -18.28
CA LEU A 558 19.72 11.27 -19.24
C LEU A 558 20.33 11.31 -20.66
N ALA A 559 21.61 11.71 -20.78
CA ALA A 559 22.28 11.71 -22.06
C ALA A 559 22.41 10.30 -22.67
N ARG A 560 22.61 9.26 -21.82
CA ARG A 560 22.61 7.85 -22.25
C ARG A 560 21.23 7.40 -22.71
N VAL A 561 20.19 7.70 -21.93
CA VAL A 561 18.80 7.33 -22.22
C VAL A 561 18.32 8.00 -23.52
N ILE A 562 18.74 9.23 -23.81
CA ILE A 562 18.45 9.91 -25.08
C ILE A 562 18.95 9.09 -26.26
N LYS A 563 20.17 8.55 -26.20
CA LYS A 563 20.76 7.72 -27.28
C LYS A 563 19.96 6.42 -27.48
N VAL A 564 19.54 5.78 -26.40
CA VAL A 564 18.68 4.57 -26.45
C VAL A 564 17.34 4.91 -27.11
N ARG A 565 16.72 6.03 -26.71
CA ARG A 565 15.47 6.52 -27.31
C ARG A 565 15.61 6.79 -28.82
N GLU A 566 16.69 7.46 -29.22
CA GLU A 566 16.99 7.77 -30.63
C GLU A 566 17.10 6.48 -31.44
N LYS A 567 17.86 5.49 -30.96
CA LYS A 567 17.99 4.18 -31.60
C LYS A 567 16.62 3.48 -31.73
N ALA A 568 15.85 3.43 -30.65
CA ALA A 568 14.51 2.80 -30.67
C ALA A 568 13.56 3.49 -31.68
N LEU A 569 13.58 4.84 -31.76
CA LEU A 569 12.77 5.58 -32.74
C LEU A 569 13.27 5.40 -34.18
N GLN A 570 14.57 5.24 -34.39
CA GLN A 570 15.17 4.95 -35.70
C GLN A 570 14.70 3.59 -36.23
N ASP A 571 14.68 2.57 -35.38
CA ASP A 571 14.28 1.19 -35.70
C ASP A 571 12.76 1.02 -35.78
N PHE A 572 11.99 1.98 -35.23
CA PHE A 572 10.55 1.89 -35.13
C PHE A 572 9.87 1.87 -36.50
N GLY A 573 8.89 0.96 -36.66
CA GLY A 573 8.15 0.82 -37.89
C GLY A 573 7.23 -0.39 -37.90
N LEU A 574 6.99 -0.98 -39.05
CA LEU A 574 6.11 -2.16 -39.25
C LEU A 574 6.55 -3.33 -38.35
N ASN A 575 7.84 -3.46 -38.09
CA ASN A 575 8.41 -4.50 -37.23
C ASN A 575 8.11 -4.31 -35.73
N SER A 576 7.49 -3.19 -35.33
CA SER A 576 7.14 -2.91 -33.93
C SER A 576 5.78 -3.49 -33.50
N ILE A 577 5.06 -4.13 -34.40
CA ILE A 577 3.79 -4.83 -34.13
C ILE A 577 3.76 -6.20 -34.81
N ALA A 578 3.00 -7.13 -34.21
CA ALA A 578 2.87 -8.48 -34.76
C ALA A 578 2.11 -8.48 -36.12
N PRO A 579 2.36 -9.47 -37.00
CA PRO A 579 1.55 -9.66 -38.20
C PRO A 579 0.05 -9.72 -37.88
N ASN A 580 -0.77 -9.27 -38.80
CA ASN A 580 -2.24 -9.19 -38.68
C ASN A 580 -2.75 -8.21 -37.58
N THR A 581 -1.89 -7.32 -37.08
CA THR A 581 -2.25 -6.26 -36.15
C THR A 581 -2.55 -4.97 -36.92
N PRO A 582 -3.66 -4.25 -36.67
CA PRO A 582 -3.92 -2.97 -37.31
C PRO A 582 -2.78 -1.97 -37.09
N LEU A 583 -2.37 -1.25 -38.13
CA LEU A 583 -1.27 -0.28 -38.06
C LEU A 583 -1.53 0.83 -37.03
N SER A 584 -2.78 1.13 -36.71
CA SER A 584 -3.14 2.07 -35.63
C SER A 584 -2.67 1.63 -34.23
N GLU A 585 -2.33 0.35 -34.04
CA GLU A 585 -1.78 -0.17 -32.77
C GLU A 585 -0.28 0.14 -32.62
N LEU A 586 0.41 0.59 -33.66
CA LEU A 586 1.77 1.13 -33.57
C LEU A 586 1.88 2.25 -32.53
N GLU A 587 0.83 3.07 -32.37
CA GLU A 587 0.81 4.13 -31.35
C GLU A 587 1.07 3.57 -29.94
N LYS A 588 0.55 2.39 -29.59
CA LYS A 588 0.76 1.78 -28.27
C LYS A 588 2.23 1.41 -28.02
N ALA A 589 2.95 0.95 -29.04
CA ALA A 589 4.37 0.64 -28.94
C ALA A 589 5.24 1.91 -28.99
N LEU A 590 4.76 2.97 -29.67
CA LEU A 590 5.46 4.26 -29.79
C LEU A 590 5.46 5.05 -28.46
N VAL A 591 4.35 5.08 -27.76
CA VAL A 591 4.19 5.88 -26.52
C VAL A 591 5.30 5.63 -25.50
N PRO A 592 5.63 4.39 -25.10
CA PRO A 592 6.66 4.14 -24.11
C PRO A 592 8.06 4.55 -24.57
N ILE A 593 8.41 4.36 -25.86
CA ILE A 593 9.75 4.71 -26.34
C ILE A 593 9.88 6.22 -26.61
N TYR A 594 8.83 6.88 -27.09
CA TYR A 594 8.83 8.34 -27.26
C TYR A 594 9.04 9.04 -25.90
N ASN A 595 8.41 8.54 -24.83
CA ASN A 595 8.50 9.06 -23.48
C ASN A 595 9.56 8.37 -22.61
N PHE A 596 10.47 7.58 -23.20
CA PHE A 596 11.42 6.76 -22.45
C PHE A 596 12.35 7.58 -21.53
N HIS A 597 12.65 8.81 -21.91
CA HIS A 597 13.51 9.77 -21.18
C HIS A 597 12.82 10.47 -19.98
N ARG A 598 11.50 10.43 -19.88
CA ARG A 598 10.73 11.34 -19.00
C ARG A 598 11.12 11.28 -17.52
N TYR A 599 11.31 10.09 -16.97
CA TYR A 599 11.68 9.92 -15.57
C TYR A 599 13.12 10.36 -15.31
N GLN A 600 14.00 10.14 -16.28
CA GLN A 600 15.38 10.61 -16.17
C GLN A 600 15.48 12.14 -16.29
N VAL A 601 14.56 12.80 -17.02
CA VAL A 601 14.39 14.26 -16.98
C VAL A 601 14.00 14.72 -15.58
N GLU A 602 13.06 14.03 -14.93
CA GLU A 602 12.66 14.34 -13.54
C GLU A 602 13.82 14.19 -12.55
N ALA A 603 14.67 13.19 -12.71
CA ALA A 603 15.86 13.01 -11.91
C ALA A 603 16.90 14.10 -12.19
N ALA A 604 17.21 14.36 -13.47
CA ALA A 604 18.21 15.35 -13.88
C ALA A 604 17.84 16.77 -13.42
N VAL A 605 16.57 17.13 -13.45
CA VAL A 605 16.12 18.46 -13.04
C VAL A 605 16.33 18.72 -11.54
N LYS A 606 16.42 17.68 -10.69
CA LYS A 606 16.73 17.80 -9.27
C LYS A 606 18.17 18.25 -9.01
N LEU A 607 19.06 18.11 -9.99
CA LEU A 607 20.41 18.68 -9.91
C LEU A 607 20.37 20.22 -9.95
N ILE A 608 19.37 20.84 -10.61
CA ILE A 608 19.23 22.30 -10.66
C ILE A 608 18.74 22.82 -9.32
N ALA A 609 19.52 23.67 -8.69
CA ALA A 609 19.35 24.10 -7.31
C ALA A 609 19.24 22.90 -6.33
N GLY A 610 19.90 21.80 -6.68
CA GLY A 610 19.89 20.56 -5.91
C GLY A 610 20.72 20.68 -4.65
N ILE A 611 20.37 19.81 -3.70
CA ILE A 611 21.02 19.72 -2.40
C ILE A 611 21.32 18.25 -2.13
N ASP A 612 22.55 17.99 -1.69
CA ASP A 612 22.92 16.71 -1.10
C ASP A 612 22.77 16.82 0.43
N TYR A 613 22.02 15.91 1.04
CA TYR A 613 21.84 15.85 2.48
C TYR A 613 21.50 14.44 2.94
N SER A 614 21.66 14.19 4.22
CA SER A 614 21.30 12.92 4.85
C SER A 614 20.43 13.18 6.08
N TYR A 615 19.73 12.14 6.56
CA TYR A 615 18.98 12.19 7.81
C TYR A 615 19.91 12.06 9.02
N ALA A 616 20.82 13.02 9.16
CA ALA A 616 21.88 13.00 10.17
C ALA A 616 21.32 13.06 11.60
N VAL A 617 21.90 12.25 12.48
CA VAL A 617 21.58 12.19 13.90
C VAL A 617 22.81 12.57 14.72
N LYS A 618 22.63 13.39 15.77
CA LYS A 618 23.72 13.80 16.65
C LYS A 618 24.25 12.58 17.41
N ALA A 619 25.55 12.30 17.28
CA ALA A 619 26.23 11.22 18.02
C ALA A 619 26.25 11.50 19.52
N LYS A 620 26.25 10.47 20.36
CA LYS A 620 26.44 10.58 21.81
C LYS A 620 27.86 11.05 22.14
N SER A 621 27.98 11.98 23.10
CA SER A 621 29.29 12.45 23.57
C SER A 621 30.04 11.33 24.30
N GLY A 622 31.30 11.07 23.95
CA GLY A 622 32.21 10.14 24.64
C GLY A 622 32.38 8.77 23.99
N GLU A 623 31.60 8.39 23.00
CA GLU A 623 31.92 7.24 22.17
C GLU A 623 32.96 7.69 21.11
N LYS A 624 34.18 7.18 21.20
CA LYS A 624 35.09 7.19 20.06
C LYS A 624 34.43 6.37 18.98
N ASN A 625 33.72 7.05 18.08
CA ASN A 625 33.17 6.40 16.90
C ASN A 625 34.28 5.63 16.22
N LEU A 626 34.14 4.32 16.14
CA LEU A 626 35.05 3.41 15.43
C LEU A 626 35.16 3.74 13.93
N ILE A 627 34.47 4.78 13.50
CA ILE A 627 34.47 5.28 12.13
C ILE A 627 34.93 6.73 12.17
N ASP A 628 36.24 6.88 11.95
CA ASP A 628 36.84 8.17 11.73
C ASP A 628 36.04 9.00 10.69
N ALA A 629 35.30 9.97 11.23
CA ALA A 629 35.16 11.33 10.73
C ALA A 629 35.17 11.57 9.20
N LYS A 630 34.39 10.83 8.42
CA LYS A 630 33.97 11.33 7.10
C LYS A 630 32.55 11.87 7.07
N VAL A 631 31.72 11.58 8.06
CA VAL A 631 30.51 12.36 8.29
C VAL A 631 30.92 13.62 9.02
N ARG A 632 31.27 14.65 8.27
CA ARG A 632 31.44 16.00 8.81
C ARG A 632 30.10 16.39 9.41
N THR A 633 29.99 16.29 10.74
CA THR A 633 28.79 16.67 11.50
C THR A 633 28.49 18.17 11.44
N ASP A 634 29.38 18.95 10.86
CA ASP A 634 29.31 20.39 10.66
C ASP A 634 28.70 20.79 9.28
N GLN A 635 28.60 19.85 8.33
CA GLN A 635 28.03 20.11 6.99
C GLN A 635 27.07 18.98 6.58
N THR A 636 25.86 19.03 7.13
CA THR A 636 24.80 18.05 6.79
C THR A 636 24.10 18.35 5.47
N ILE A 637 24.35 19.50 4.87
CA ILE A 637 23.75 19.98 3.61
C ILE A 637 24.86 20.52 2.70
N GLN A 638 24.91 20.02 1.46
CA GLN A 638 25.80 20.49 0.42
C GLN A 638 25.03 20.87 -0.84
N MET A 639 25.35 22.02 -1.43
CA MET A 639 24.79 22.39 -2.74
C MET A 639 25.44 21.56 -3.84
N VAL A 640 24.65 21.14 -4.82
CA VAL A 640 25.16 20.52 -6.04
C VAL A 640 26.12 21.50 -6.74
N SER A 641 27.28 21.02 -7.18
CA SER A 641 28.30 21.87 -7.82
C SER A 641 27.74 22.59 -9.05
N ALA A 642 28.26 23.81 -9.32
CA ALA A 642 27.85 24.58 -10.48
C ALA A 642 28.07 23.82 -11.80
N SER A 643 29.19 23.08 -11.92
CA SER A 643 29.46 22.27 -13.12
C SER A 643 28.45 21.17 -13.35
N MET A 644 28.01 20.49 -12.30
CA MET A 644 26.96 19.46 -12.40
C MET A 644 25.60 20.07 -12.74
N GLN A 645 25.26 21.23 -12.18
CA GLN A 645 24.05 21.98 -12.54
C GLN A 645 24.07 22.42 -14.01
N GLN A 646 25.19 22.92 -14.51
CA GLN A 646 25.36 23.29 -15.92
C GLN A 646 25.27 22.09 -16.86
N GLN A 647 25.85 20.94 -16.50
CA GLN A 647 25.73 19.70 -17.25
C GLN A 647 24.25 19.26 -17.32
N ALA A 648 23.54 19.29 -16.18
CA ALA A 648 22.13 18.96 -16.12
C ALA A 648 21.29 19.91 -16.98
N LEU A 649 21.52 21.23 -16.88
CA LEU A 649 20.79 22.20 -17.68
C LEU A 649 21.02 21.99 -19.18
N SER A 650 22.27 21.73 -19.60
CA SER A 650 22.59 21.48 -20.99
C SER A 650 21.84 20.29 -21.59
N VAL A 651 21.83 19.15 -20.88
CA VAL A 651 21.13 17.96 -21.36
C VAL A 651 19.60 18.12 -21.29
N LEU A 652 19.07 18.82 -20.28
CA LEU A 652 17.64 19.13 -20.17
C LEU A 652 17.18 20.03 -21.34
N LEU A 653 17.93 21.07 -21.67
CA LEU A 653 17.63 21.93 -22.80
C LEU A 653 17.71 21.19 -24.14
N SER A 654 18.54 20.14 -24.26
CA SER A 654 18.56 19.31 -25.46
C SER A 654 17.24 18.60 -25.73
N THR A 655 16.48 18.25 -24.66
CA THR A 655 15.14 17.62 -24.80
C THR A 655 14.03 18.58 -25.27
N LEU A 656 14.32 19.87 -25.36
CA LEU A 656 13.42 20.91 -25.86
C LEU A 656 13.70 21.29 -27.34
N LYS A 657 14.75 20.74 -27.95
CA LYS A 657 15.09 20.99 -29.33
C LYS A 657 14.07 20.35 -30.28
N ALA A 658 13.83 20.99 -31.41
CA ALA A 658 12.90 20.47 -32.43
C ALA A 658 13.27 19.05 -32.87
N ASP A 659 14.53 18.76 -33.11
CA ASP A 659 15.02 17.44 -33.54
C ASP A 659 14.71 16.34 -32.53
N PHE A 660 14.74 16.65 -31.23
CA PHE A 660 14.36 15.71 -30.18
C PHE A 660 12.84 15.50 -30.08
N LEU A 661 12.06 16.56 -30.25
CA LEU A 661 10.61 16.55 -30.03
C LEU A 661 9.83 16.00 -31.21
N THR A 662 10.32 16.20 -32.45
CA THR A 662 9.60 15.80 -33.65
C THR A 662 9.81 14.34 -34.00
N LEU A 663 8.76 13.69 -34.45
CA LEU A 663 8.81 12.36 -35.06
C LEU A 663 9.10 12.46 -36.57
N SER A 664 9.79 11.48 -37.08
CA SER A 664 10.03 11.41 -38.56
C SER A 664 8.73 11.23 -39.33
N GLU A 665 8.67 11.80 -40.55
CA GLU A 665 7.57 11.59 -41.47
C GLU A 665 7.28 10.11 -41.74
N LYS A 666 8.32 9.26 -41.71
CA LYS A 666 8.18 7.80 -41.84
C LYS A 666 7.24 7.24 -40.74
N ILE A 667 7.42 7.65 -39.50
CA ILE A 667 6.60 7.18 -38.37
C ILE A 667 5.18 7.76 -38.45
N ILE A 668 5.04 9.05 -38.72
CA ILE A 668 3.75 9.74 -38.74
C ILE A 668 2.83 9.12 -39.84
N ARG A 669 3.37 8.84 -40.98
CA ARG A 669 2.60 8.24 -42.13
C ARG A 669 2.21 6.77 -41.91
N LEU A 670 2.85 6.07 -40.95
CA LEU A 670 2.53 4.67 -40.65
C LEU A 670 1.34 4.50 -39.68
N ILE A 671 0.93 5.55 -38.95
CA ILE A 671 -0.08 5.46 -37.90
C ILE A 671 -1.42 6.03 -38.38
N PRO A 672 -2.33 5.21 -38.96
CA PRO A 672 -3.64 5.66 -39.32
C PRO A 672 -4.54 5.87 -38.09
N PRO A 673 -5.72 6.49 -38.26
CA PRO A 673 -6.75 6.52 -37.23
C PRO A 673 -7.10 5.12 -36.72
N LYS A 674 -7.56 5.03 -35.46
CA LYS A 674 -7.98 3.76 -34.89
C LYS A 674 -9.08 3.12 -35.72
N ALA A 675 -8.89 1.84 -36.08
CA ALA A 675 -9.89 1.05 -36.77
C ALA A 675 -11.15 0.88 -35.91
N TYR A 676 -12.31 0.66 -36.57
CA TYR A 676 -13.54 0.34 -35.83
C TYR A 676 -13.34 -0.88 -34.93
N GLY A 677 -13.77 -0.78 -33.65
CA GLY A 677 -13.52 -1.79 -32.63
C GLY A 677 -12.20 -1.62 -31.85
N TYR A 678 -11.31 -0.71 -32.28
CA TYR A 678 -10.06 -0.39 -31.58
C TYR A 678 -10.14 1.02 -30.98
N TYR A 679 -9.99 1.14 -29.68
CA TYR A 679 -10.19 2.40 -28.96
C TYR A 679 -8.86 3.00 -28.50
N ARG A 680 -8.87 4.31 -28.26
CA ARG A 680 -7.78 5.00 -27.58
C ARG A 680 -7.74 4.54 -26.13
N THR A 681 -6.54 4.25 -25.63
CA THR A 681 -6.29 3.74 -24.27
C THR A 681 -5.32 4.68 -23.54
N ARG A 682 -4.82 4.25 -22.41
CA ARG A 682 -3.72 4.96 -21.69
C ARG A 682 -2.40 4.94 -22.45
N GLU A 683 -2.25 4.00 -23.39
CA GLU A 683 -1.12 3.89 -24.31
C GLU A 683 -1.33 4.70 -25.60
N SER A 684 -2.23 5.68 -25.60
CA SER A 684 -2.42 6.64 -26.71
C SER A 684 -1.96 8.03 -26.28
N PHE A 685 -1.36 8.78 -27.20
CA PHE A 685 -1.05 10.19 -26.96
C PHE A 685 -2.34 11.03 -26.86
N SER A 686 -2.30 12.15 -26.14
CA SER A 686 -3.33 13.17 -26.23
C SER A 686 -3.42 13.69 -27.67
N SER A 687 -4.63 14.03 -28.16
CA SER A 687 -4.82 14.52 -29.51
C SER A 687 -5.80 15.67 -29.53
N GLN A 688 -5.50 16.68 -30.35
CA GLN A 688 -6.37 17.81 -30.71
C GLN A 688 -6.87 17.69 -32.14
N THR A 689 -6.38 16.71 -32.93
CA THR A 689 -6.70 16.50 -34.32
C THR A 689 -7.81 15.44 -34.53
N GLY A 690 -8.63 15.18 -33.53
CA GLY A 690 -9.72 14.21 -33.57
C GLY A 690 -9.22 12.76 -33.63
N LEU A 691 -9.56 12.04 -34.74
CA LEU A 691 -9.21 10.63 -34.88
C LEU A 691 -7.80 10.38 -35.40
N THR A 692 -7.13 11.37 -35.93
CA THR A 692 -5.78 11.21 -36.48
C THR A 692 -4.71 11.21 -35.41
N PHE A 693 -3.57 10.59 -35.71
CA PHE A 693 -2.39 10.66 -34.83
C PHE A 693 -1.86 12.10 -34.76
N ASP A 694 -1.63 12.61 -33.56
CA ASP A 694 -1.24 13.99 -33.28
C ASP A 694 0.19 14.09 -32.76
N ALA A 695 1.14 14.13 -33.69
CA ALA A 695 2.56 14.24 -33.35
C ALA A 695 2.91 15.59 -32.67
N VAL A 696 2.16 16.67 -33.01
CA VAL A 696 2.38 18.00 -32.40
C VAL A 696 1.97 17.99 -30.95
N SER A 697 0.80 17.44 -30.61
CA SER A 697 0.38 17.30 -29.20
C SER A 697 1.33 16.42 -28.40
N ALA A 698 1.91 15.36 -28.97
CA ALA A 698 2.95 14.55 -28.33
C ALA A 698 4.20 15.38 -28.02
N ALA A 699 4.69 16.18 -28.99
CA ALA A 699 5.84 17.07 -28.83
C ALA A 699 5.56 18.17 -27.77
N GLN A 700 4.39 18.79 -27.80
CA GLN A 700 3.98 19.78 -26.79
C GLN A 700 3.92 19.19 -25.38
N ALA A 701 3.39 17.97 -25.23
CA ALA A 701 3.33 17.30 -23.92
C ALA A 701 4.73 17.01 -23.38
N SER A 702 5.66 16.54 -24.23
CA SER A 702 7.06 16.29 -23.84
C SER A 702 7.79 17.58 -23.46
N ALA A 703 7.69 18.63 -24.28
CA ALA A 703 8.30 19.92 -23.98
C ALA A 703 7.73 20.55 -22.70
N LYS A 704 6.39 20.52 -22.55
CA LYS A 704 5.72 21.01 -21.36
C LYS A 704 6.18 20.30 -20.09
N HIS A 705 6.41 18.98 -20.15
CA HIS A 705 6.91 18.19 -19.03
C HIS A 705 8.25 18.75 -18.54
N THR A 706 9.24 18.89 -19.43
CA THR A 706 10.56 19.45 -19.07
C THR A 706 10.46 20.89 -18.56
N LEU A 707 9.66 21.75 -19.22
CA LEU A 707 9.53 23.17 -18.84
C LEU A 707 8.86 23.34 -17.45
N VAL A 708 7.79 22.61 -17.15
CA VAL A 708 7.11 22.68 -15.86
C VAL A 708 8.04 22.24 -14.73
N LEU A 709 8.88 21.24 -14.97
CA LEU A 709 9.88 20.78 -14.01
C LEU A 709 10.98 21.83 -13.78
N LEU A 710 11.55 22.41 -14.85
CA LEU A 710 12.59 23.44 -14.76
C LEU A 710 12.08 24.73 -14.10
N LEU A 711 10.88 25.16 -14.46
CA LEU A 711 10.28 26.42 -14.00
C LEU A 711 9.45 26.24 -12.70
N ASN A 712 9.66 25.15 -11.97
CA ASN A 712 9.02 24.97 -10.68
C ASN A 712 9.42 26.09 -9.70
N SER A 713 8.43 26.75 -9.08
CA SER A 713 8.61 27.94 -8.24
C SER A 713 9.57 27.72 -7.06
N GLU A 714 9.46 26.55 -6.40
CA GLU A 714 10.31 26.22 -5.25
C GLU A 714 11.76 25.98 -5.69
N ARG A 715 11.97 25.38 -6.85
CA ARG A 715 13.31 25.19 -7.45
C ARG A 715 13.92 26.53 -7.80
N LEU A 716 13.19 27.42 -8.44
CA LEU A 716 13.68 28.75 -8.77
C LEU A 716 14.01 29.57 -7.52
N ALA A 717 13.19 29.50 -6.48
CA ALA A 717 13.46 30.15 -5.20
C ALA A 717 14.76 29.62 -4.55
N ARG A 718 14.99 28.28 -4.57
CA ARG A 718 16.24 27.69 -4.10
C ARG A 718 17.45 28.14 -4.92
N LEU A 719 17.30 28.22 -6.25
CA LEU A 719 18.36 28.69 -7.13
C LEU A 719 18.78 30.12 -6.79
N GLN A 720 17.79 31.01 -6.60
CA GLN A 720 18.03 32.39 -6.16
C GLN A 720 18.74 32.44 -4.80
N GLN A 721 18.30 31.64 -3.84
CA GLN A 721 18.94 31.56 -2.52
C GLN A 721 20.37 31.06 -2.60
N GLN A 722 20.64 30.04 -3.43
CA GLN A 722 21.99 29.51 -3.64
C GLN A 722 22.91 30.55 -4.30
N ALA A 723 22.41 31.29 -5.29
CA ALA A 723 23.17 32.37 -5.93
C ALA A 723 23.56 33.48 -4.95
N MET A 724 22.64 33.89 -4.06
CA MET A 724 22.94 34.89 -3.02
C MET A 724 24.00 34.39 -2.03
N ARG A 725 23.91 33.14 -1.58
CA ARG A 725 24.90 32.53 -0.68
C ARG A 725 26.29 32.43 -1.34
N TYR A 726 26.34 32.07 -2.61
CA TYR A 726 27.60 32.00 -3.37
C TYR A 726 28.27 33.37 -3.50
N GLN A 727 27.51 34.42 -3.75
CA GLN A 727 28.03 35.82 -3.80
C GLN A 727 28.58 36.28 -2.46
N GLN A 728 27.97 35.85 -1.33
CA GLN A 728 28.45 36.21 0.01
C GLN A 728 29.74 35.47 0.43
N GLN A 729 29.99 34.29 -0.14
CA GLN A 729 31.17 33.48 0.18
C GLN A 729 32.42 33.85 -0.62
N LYS A 730 32.30 34.59 -1.71
CA LYS A 730 33.44 35.13 -2.45
C LYS A 730 33.72 36.57 -1.98
N PRO A 731 34.90 36.86 -1.38
CA PRO A 731 35.37 38.23 -1.29
C PRO A 731 35.74 38.68 -2.72
N VAL A 732 34.93 39.58 -3.22
CA VAL A 732 35.19 40.49 -4.34
C VAL A 732 36.34 40.06 -5.30
N ASP A 733 36.13 39.08 -6.15
CA ASP A 733 36.73 39.04 -7.48
C ASP A 733 35.64 39.46 -8.47
N LYS A 734 35.72 40.75 -8.83
CA LYS A 734 34.92 41.36 -9.87
C LYS A 734 35.43 40.92 -11.22
N GLU A 735 35.14 39.71 -11.66
CA GLU A 735 35.28 39.32 -13.07
C GLU A 735 34.60 37.96 -13.26
N ILE A 736 33.31 37.95 -13.42
CA ILE A 736 32.60 37.04 -14.33
C ILE A 736 31.28 37.73 -14.72
#